data_f787ce15032712b410972f25d8aa8171
#
_entry.id   f787ce15032712b410972f25d8aa8171
#
_cell.length_a   1.000
_cell.length_b   1.000
_cell.length_c   1.000
_cell.angle_alpha   90.00
_cell.angle_beta   90.00
_cell.angle_gamma   90.00
#
_symmetry.space_group_name_H-M   'P 1'
#
loop_
_entity.id
_entity.type
_entity.pdbx_description
1 polymer ?
#
loop_
_entity_poly.entity_id
_entity_poly.type
_entity_poly.pdbx_seq_one_letter_code
_entity_poly.pdbx_strand_id
1 'polypeptide(L)'
;MVRKPGQLLLSLVAILSISTANSQAQSVLTRHVREVTRTGRAQPIGRLPEDQVMQLDVVLPLRDPEGLKSFLTDVYDPTSFAYRRFVTPAEFTERFGPTQANYDAVVSFAKANGFEVVGGSRDGMEVQIKGPVSAVEKAFHVSMSTYQHPTESRTFYAPDREPATGLAFPLWHVSGLDNFSIPHPMLAKKSDYAKAHGIPEGKVVSHATTGSGPSASFLGSDMRAAYYGGSALTGAGQNLGLFEFLGTDLTDLSTYFANLGQTNNVPITLLSTDGTSTSCLDTRAGGDCDDTEQTLDMTQAIGMAPGLSSLVMYIGSTDTAIISAMTTHSPLPTTIGCSWGWTPADPSTLDPYFEKMAAQGQNFFAASGDSSTWSSSNEAWPADDAHVVSVGGTDLTTASAAGAWKSETAWVDSGGGISPDGIAIPSWQAASGVINSINKGSTTLRNGPDVSANANFTFYTCADQTACLANEYGGTSFATPMWAGYIALVNQQLANNGESTIGFINPTIYAENESGGALTSAYTTDFHDITSGTSGSFSAVTGYDLVTGWGSPNGTGLINALAPTAQTPAFTLAASPTAVSVVVGSSGNSTITTAVSGGFDSAVALSASGQPTGVTVSFSPTSIAAPGSGTSTSTLAVASTTATGTYTITVTGSGGGITHTATITLTVTAAATPAFTLAASPTSVSVVQGSSGSSTITTAVSGGFDSAVALTASGQPTGVTATFSPTSIAAPGSGTSKLTLAVASTTTAGTYTITVTGTGGGITHTATVSLTVTAATAGTFTISVSPTSGYLDRGQSGYGVVTITGSGGFDSAVALSATGIPSGVTGSFSPTSITGSGTSDFTLSVSRNAPTGTYPITITGTSGSTSHSTVLTFQVRR
;
A
#
# COMPACT_ATOMS: atom_id res chain seq x y z
N MET A 1 75.06 18.58 52.99
CA MET A 1 75.95 18.04 51.94
C MET A 1 75.12 17.60 50.80
N VAL A 2 75.33 18.20 49.69
CA VAL A 2 74.57 18.22 48.43
C VAL A 2 74.76 16.93 47.65
N ARG A 3 73.75 16.38 47.11
CA ARG A 3 73.79 15.61 45.84
C ARG A 3 72.52 15.82 45.01
N LYS A 4 72.72 16.37 43.79
CA LYS A 4 71.77 16.52 42.72
C LYS A 4 71.34 15.17 42.15
N PRO A 5 70.10 14.97 41.73
CA PRO A 5 69.70 13.88 40.86
C PRO A 5 69.82 14.29 39.39
N GLY A 6 70.27 13.34 38.57
CA GLY A 6 70.39 13.47 37.10
C GLY A 6 69.09 13.42 36.37
N GLN A 7 69.08 14.13 35.28
CA GLN A 7 67.97 14.13 34.29
C GLN A 7 67.97 12.81 33.49
N LEU A 8 66.82 12.11 33.45
CA LEU A 8 66.58 10.98 32.56
C LEU A 8 65.81 11.55 31.35
N LEU A 9 66.49 11.57 30.22
CA LEU A 9 65.82 11.85 28.92
C LEU A 9 64.97 10.66 28.51
N LEU A 10 63.59 10.76 28.52
CA LEU A 10 62.71 9.79 27.92
C LEU A 10 62.56 10.19 26.43
N SER A 11 63.16 9.42 25.53
CA SER A 11 62.88 9.46 24.09
C SER A 11 61.55 8.81 23.83
N LEU A 12 60.54 9.58 23.49
CA LEU A 12 59.23 9.11 23.03
C LEU A 12 59.38 8.68 21.56
N VAL A 13 59.52 7.38 21.30
CA VAL A 13 59.37 6.81 19.94
C VAL A 13 57.87 6.69 19.67
N ALA A 14 57.34 7.60 18.89
CA ALA A 14 56.00 7.47 18.32
C ALA A 14 56.03 6.35 17.27
N ILE A 15 55.54 5.17 17.62
CA ILE A 15 55.24 4.10 16.68
C ILE A 15 53.96 4.50 15.94
N LEU A 16 54.13 5.02 14.73
CA LEU A 16 53.02 5.20 13.79
C LEU A 16 52.58 3.81 13.33
N SER A 17 51.57 3.24 14.01
CA SER A 17 50.88 2.02 13.54
C SER A 17 50.08 2.40 12.30
N ILE A 18 50.68 2.20 11.12
CA ILE A 18 49.92 2.16 9.86
C ILE A 18 49.10 0.86 9.93
N SER A 19 47.88 0.97 10.40
CA SER A 19 46.89 -0.04 10.17
C SER A 19 46.60 -0.11 8.69
N THR A 20 47.31 -0.97 7.97
CA THR A 20 46.83 -1.43 6.69
C THR A 20 45.52 -2.20 6.96
N ALA A 21 44.41 -1.52 6.85
CA ALA A 21 43.14 -2.21 6.75
C ALA A 21 43.25 -3.06 5.48
N ASN A 22 43.47 -4.36 5.65
CA ASN A 22 43.19 -5.32 4.59
C ASN A 22 41.67 -5.21 4.32
N SER A 23 41.28 -4.39 3.36
CA SER A 23 39.91 -4.50 2.84
C SER A 23 39.78 -5.89 2.22
N GLN A 24 39.14 -6.81 2.93
CA GLN A 24 38.71 -8.05 2.30
C GLN A 24 37.74 -7.68 1.19
N ALA A 25 37.94 -8.27 0.03
CA ALA A 25 37.00 -8.11 -1.07
C ALA A 25 35.59 -8.51 -0.63
N GLN A 26 34.62 -7.63 -0.89
CA GLN A 26 33.21 -7.86 -0.60
C GLN A 26 32.59 -8.58 -1.77
N SER A 27 31.82 -9.65 -1.49
CA SER A 27 31.01 -10.32 -2.52
C SER A 27 29.80 -9.47 -2.93
N VAL A 28 29.31 -9.68 -4.14
CA VAL A 28 28.05 -9.14 -4.61
C VAL A 28 26.90 -9.91 -3.96
N LEU A 29 25.74 -9.28 -3.69
CA LEU A 29 24.64 -9.90 -2.95
C LEU A 29 23.82 -10.89 -3.78
N THR A 30 23.79 -10.74 -5.11
CA THR A 30 23.12 -11.67 -6.03
C THR A 30 24.11 -12.62 -6.71
N ARG A 31 23.58 -13.69 -7.31
CA ARG A 31 24.42 -14.71 -7.96
C ARG A 31 24.64 -14.40 -9.43
N HIS A 32 25.87 -14.62 -9.91
CA HIS A 32 26.29 -14.38 -11.30
C HIS A 32 26.80 -15.65 -12.00
N VAL A 33 27.21 -16.65 -11.23
CA VAL A 33 27.64 -17.93 -11.81
C VAL A 33 26.43 -18.80 -12.12
N ARG A 34 26.12 -18.92 -13.38
CA ARG A 34 24.97 -19.72 -13.85
C ARG A 34 25.09 -21.17 -13.44
N GLU A 35 24.01 -21.83 -13.08
CA GLU A 35 24.01 -23.21 -12.60
C GLU A 35 24.58 -24.17 -13.65
N VAL A 36 24.31 -23.95 -14.93
CA VAL A 36 24.82 -24.79 -16.04
C VAL A 36 26.35 -24.75 -16.14
N THR A 37 26.99 -23.65 -15.80
CA THR A 37 28.46 -23.54 -15.73
C THR A 37 29.00 -24.17 -14.45
N ARG A 38 28.37 -23.91 -13.30
CA ARG A 38 28.74 -24.46 -12.00
C ARG A 38 28.65 -25.98 -11.95
N THR A 39 27.63 -26.54 -12.56
CA THR A 39 27.41 -28.00 -12.62
C THR A 39 28.16 -28.69 -13.77
N GLY A 40 28.83 -27.94 -14.63
CA GLY A 40 29.56 -28.46 -15.77
C GLY A 40 28.69 -28.96 -16.94
N ARG A 41 27.38 -28.60 -16.95
CA ARG A 41 26.49 -28.88 -18.09
C ARG A 41 26.86 -28.02 -19.29
N ALA A 42 27.35 -26.80 -19.10
CA ALA A 42 27.99 -26.00 -20.13
C ALA A 42 29.52 -26.03 -19.91
N GLN A 43 30.26 -26.49 -20.95
CA GLN A 43 31.71 -26.55 -20.91
C GLN A 43 32.32 -25.30 -21.52
N PRO A 44 33.36 -24.71 -20.91
CA PRO A 44 34.08 -23.58 -21.50
C PRO A 44 34.75 -23.99 -22.81
N ILE A 45 34.54 -23.20 -23.86
CA ILE A 45 35.15 -23.40 -25.18
C ILE A 45 36.30 -22.45 -25.44
N GLY A 46 36.46 -21.39 -24.61
CA GLY A 46 37.52 -20.42 -24.73
C GLY A 46 37.41 -19.31 -23.66
N ARG A 47 38.42 -18.42 -23.65
CA ARG A 47 38.37 -17.17 -22.88
C ARG A 47 37.68 -16.10 -23.72
N LEU A 48 36.97 -15.21 -23.06
CA LEU A 48 36.48 -14.01 -23.70
C LEU A 48 37.69 -13.12 -24.06
N PRO A 49 37.76 -12.50 -25.25
CA PRO A 49 38.90 -11.65 -25.64
C PRO A 49 39.14 -10.51 -24.64
N GLU A 50 40.40 -10.34 -24.21
CA GLU A 50 40.73 -9.34 -23.15
C GLU A 50 40.47 -7.90 -23.55
N ASP A 51 40.47 -7.57 -24.82
CA ASP A 51 40.22 -6.25 -25.44
C ASP A 51 38.75 -6.04 -25.81
N GLN A 52 37.92 -7.07 -25.74
CA GLN A 52 36.49 -6.94 -26.00
C GLN A 52 35.91 -5.96 -25.00
N VAL A 53 35.17 -4.96 -25.51
CA VAL A 53 34.52 -3.96 -24.66
C VAL A 53 33.20 -4.50 -24.15
N MET A 54 33.02 -4.41 -22.83
CA MET A 54 31.78 -4.72 -22.12
C MET A 54 31.18 -3.45 -21.54
N GLN A 55 29.86 -3.39 -21.53
CA GLN A 55 29.09 -2.40 -20.77
C GLN A 55 28.39 -3.14 -19.65
N LEU A 56 28.43 -2.61 -18.45
CA LEU A 56 27.93 -3.24 -17.23
C LEU A 56 27.10 -2.21 -16.43
N ASP A 57 26.02 -2.68 -15.82
CA ASP A 57 25.24 -1.89 -14.89
C ASP A 57 25.54 -2.35 -13.46
N VAL A 58 26.23 -1.48 -12.71
CA VAL A 58 26.60 -1.74 -11.31
C VAL A 58 25.50 -1.26 -10.39
N VAL A 59 24.72 -2.18 -9.84
CA VAL A 59 23.57 -1.90 -9.00
C VAL A 59 23.96 -1.77 -7.53
N LEU A 60 23.53 -0.70 -6.89
CA LEU A 60 23.78 -0.42 -5.49
C LEU A 60 22.65 -1.00 -4.60
N PRO A 61 22.98 -1.44 -3.38
CA PRO A 61 21.99 -1.95 -2.44
C PRO A 61 21.13 -0.82 -1.86
N LEU A 62 19.89 -1.18 -1.52
CA LEU A 62 19.03 -0.35 -0.68
C LEU A 62 19.69 -0.14 0.70
N ARG A 63 19.57 1.07 1.23
CA ARG A 63 20.03 1.41 2.58
C ARG A 63 19.08 0.91 3.65
N ASP A 64 17.77 0.91 3.37
CA ASP A 64 16.71 0.55 4.33
C ASP A 64 15.61 -0.31 3.67
N PRO A 65 15.90 -1.59 3.37
CA PRO A 65 14.91 -2.49 2.75
C PRO A 65 13.73 -2.80 3.70
N GLU A 66 13.95 -2.86 5.01
CA GLU A 66 12.86 -3.12 5.97
C GLU A 66 11.94 -1.91 6.13
N GLY A 67 12.49 -0.69 6.09
CA GLY A 67 11.70 0.54 6.02
C GLY A 67 10.86 0.63 4.76
N LEU A 68 11.39 0.17 3.61
CA LEU A 68 10.63 0.09 2.35
C LEU A 68 9.45 -0.88 2.46
N LYS A 69 9.64 -2.07 3.00
CA LYS A 69 8.55 -3.05 3.22
C LYS A 69 7.45 -2.48 4.12
N SER A 70 7.84 -1.80 5.19
CA SER A 70 6.88 -1.12 6.08
C SER A 70 6.12 -0.03 5.34
N PHE A 71 6.81 0.78 4.53
CA PHE A 71 6.20 1.82 3.73
C PHE A 71 5.22 1.25 2.70
N LEU A 72 5.58 0.18 1.99
CA LEU A 72 4.70 -0.51 1.03
C LEU A 72 3.46 -1.08 1.71
N THR A 73 3.57 -1.54 2.97
CA THR A 73 2.41 -1.91 3.78
C THR A 73 1.45 -0.74 3.96
N ASP A 74 1.98 0.39 4.41
CA ASP A 74 1.19 1.56 4.76
C ASP A 74 0.56 2.24 3.53
N VAL A 75 1.31 2.33 2.41
CA VAL A 75 0.85 3.06 1.21
C VAL A 75 -0.25 2.33 0.45
N TYR A 76 -0.40 1.01 0.65
CA TYR A 76 -1.46 0.19 0.06
C TYR A 76 -2.53 -0.24 1.07
N ASP A 77 -2.49 0.21 2.32
CA ASP A 77 -3.56 0.01 3.30
C ASP A 77 -4.57 1.17 3.26
N PRO A 78 -5.83 0.95 2.81
CA PRO A 78 -6.85 2.00 2.76
C PRO A 78 -7.17 2.63 4.13
N THR A 79 -6.77 1.97 5.23
CA THR A 79 -6.98 2.51 6.59
C THR A 79 -5.79 3.34 7.09
N SER A 80 -4.69 3.38 6.35
CA SER A 80 -3.47 4.11 6.71
C SER A 80 -3.55 5.58 6.30
N PHE A 81 -2.97 6.47 7.11
CA PHE A 81 -2.74 7.87 6.71
C PHE A 81 -1.81 8.03 5.50
N ALA A 82 -0.99 7.01 5.21
CA ALA A 82 -0.08 6.99 4.08
C ALA A 82 -0.73 6.43 2.79
N TYR A 83 -2.01 6.03 2.84
CA TYR A 83 -2.68 5.43 1.68
C TYR A 83 -2.54 6.28 0.42
N ARG A 84 -2.00 5.68 -0.64
CA ARG A 84 -1.69 6.29 -1.94
C ARG A 84 -0.83 7.57 -1.87
N ARG A 85 -0.06 7.77 -0.80
CA ARG A 85 0.92 8.85 -0.70
C ARG A 85 2.27 8.35 -1.19
N PHE A 86 2.37 8.21 -2.48
CA PHE A 86 3.57 7.72 -3.15
C PHE A 86 4.72 8.72 -3.03
N VAL A 87 5.94 8.20 -3.15
CA VAL A 87 7.17 8.99 -3.08
C VAL A 87 7.68 9.32 -4.48
N THR A 88 8.32 10.47 -4.62
CA THR A 88 9.10 10.80 -5.83
C THR A 88 10.39 9.98 -5.89
N PRO A 89 11.08 9.87 -7.05
CA PRO A 89 12.38 9.20 -7.15
C PRO A 89 13.40 9.73 -6.14
N ALA A 90 13.49 11.04 -5.98
CA ALA A 90 14.40 11.67 -5.03
C ALA A 90 14.03 11.34 -3.56
N GLU A 91 12.74 11.38 -3.21
CA GLU A 91 12.28 10.99 -1.86
C GLU A 91 12.52 9.50 -1.59
N PHE A 92 12.30 8.63 -2.58
CA PHE A 92 12.65 7.21 -2.48
C PHE A 92 14.12 7.04 -2.15
N THR A 93 14.98 7.70 -2.92
CA THR A 93 16.44 7.64 -2.76
C THR A 93 16.89 8.12 -1.38
N GLU A 94 16.33 9.23 -0.89
CA GLU A 94 16.67 9.76 0.43
C GLU A 94 16.14 8.88 1.58
N ARG A 95 15.06 8.16 1.40
CA ARG A 95 14.48 7.29 2.44
C ARG A 95 15.09 5.89 2.42
N PHE A 96 15.15 5.25 1.28
CA PHE A 96 15.43 3.82 1.13
C PHE A 96 16.63 3.52 0.23
N GLY A 97 16.92 4.39 -0.74
CA GLY A 97 17.93 4.18 -1.77
C GLY A 97 19.37 4.27 -1.27
N PRO A 98 20.35 4.09 -2.17
CA PRO A 98 21.75 4.12 -1.82
C PRO A 98 22.19 5.48 -1.26
N THR A 99 23.19 5.47 -0.38
CA THR A 99 23.78 6.72 0.12
C THR A 99 24.62 7.41 -0.96
N GLN A 100 24.76 8.74 -0.89
CA GLN A 100 25.64 9.46 -1.81
C GLN A 100 27.09 8.95 -1.71
N ALA A 101 27.54 8.63 -0.51
CA ALA A 101 28.88 8.10 -0.28
C ALA A 101 29.12 6.75 -0.98
N ASN A 102 28.10 5.86 -0.97
CA ASN A 102 28.19 4.56 -1.67
C ASN A 102 28.21 4.77 -3.20
N TYR A 103 27.36 5.66 -3.71
CA TYR A 103 27.34 6.01 -5.13
C TYR A 103 28.69 6.57 -5.59
N ASP A 104 29.23 7.56 -4.89
CA ASP A 104 30.53 8.17 -5.19
C ASP A 104 31.67 7.15 -5.10
N ALA A 105 31.58 6.20 -4.17
CA ALA A 105 32.57 5.12 -4.04
C ALA A 105 32.54 4.18 -5.25
N VAL A 106 31.36 3.83 -5.81
CA VAL A 106 31.23 3.02 -7.03
C VAL A 106 31.80 3.78 -8.24
N VAL A 107 31.45 5.06 -8.39
CA VAL A 107 32.01 5.91 -9.47
C VAL A 107 33.54 5.99 -9.38
N SER A 108 34.09 6.13 -8.17
CA SER A 108 35.53 6.17 -7.93
C SER A 108 36.18 4.82 -8.21
N PHE A 109 35.55 3.72 -7.80
CA PHE A 109 35.98 2.35 -8.08
C PHE A 109 36.04 2.09 -9.59
N ALA A 110 35.02 2.47 -10.33
CA ALA A 110 34.98 2.31 -11.79
C ALA A 110 36.16 3.02 -12.46
N LYS A 111 36.37 4.31 -12.15
CA LYS A 111 37.48 5.12 -12.70
C LYS A 111 38.84 4.58 -12.32
N ALA A 112 39.03 4.13 -11.07
CA ALA A 112 40.30 3.56 -10.59
C ALA A 112 40.66 2.23 -11.27
N ASN A 113 39.67 1.48 -11.76
CA ASN A 113 39.85 0.23 -12.48
C ASN A 113 39.86 0.39 -14.00
N GLY A 114 39.84 1.62 -14.52
CA GLY A 114 39.97 1.90 -15.95
C GLY A 114 38.68 1.84 -16.75
N PHE A 115 37.52 1.90 -16.08
CA PHE A 115 36.24 2.04 -16.74
C PHE A 115 35.89 3.50 -17.06
N GLU A 116 35.18 3.68 -18.14
CA GLU A 116 34.42 4.89 -18.43
C GLU A 116 33.04 4.78 -17.73
N VAL A 117 32.61 5.83 -17.04
CA VAL A 117 31.25 5.94 -16.51
C VAL A 117 30.38 6.57 -17.60
N VAL A 118 29.48 5.81 -18.18
CA VAL A 118 28.69 6.20 -19.37
C VAL A 118 27.26 6.58 -19.05
N GLY A 119 26.77 6.26 -17.83
CA GLY A 119 25.40 6.55 -17.42
C GLY A 119 25.11 6.13 -15.99
N GLY A 120 23.82 6.01 -15.71
CA GLY A 120 23.30 5.68 -14.39
C GLY A 120 23.16 6.91 -13.48
N SER A 121 22.45 6.74 -12.39
CA SER A 121 22.24 7.77 -11.38
C SER A 121 22.02 7.16 -10.00
N ARG A 122 22.23 7.96 -8.96
CA ARG A 122 21.90 7.54 -7.59
C ARG A 122 20.40 7.21 -7.43
N ASP A 123 19.55 8.01 -8.08
CA ASP A 123 18.11 7.76 -8.08
C ASP A 123 17.76 6.50 -8.86
N GLY A 124 18.52 6.15 -9.91
CA GLY A 124 18.43 4.88 -10.63
C GLY A 124 19.02 3.70 -9.87
N MET A 125 19.67 3.92 -8.72
CA MET A 125 20.37 2.91 -7.93
C MET A 125 21.51 2.21 -8.69
N GLU A 126 22.00 2.79 -9.79
CA GLU A 126 23.02 2.17 -10.65
C GLU A 126 24.08 3.14 -11.13
N VAL A 127 25.21 2.57 -11.52
CA VAL A 127 26.27 3.24 -12.29
C VAL A 127 26.56 2.39 -13.52
N GLN A 128 26.35 2.97 -14.70
CA GLN A 128 26.68 2.31 -15.98
C GLN A 128 28.15 2.54 -16.31
N ILE A 129 28.89 1.47 -16.51
CA ILE A 129 30.33 1.50 -16.76
C ILE A 129 30.69 0.74 -18.05
N LYS A 130 31.72 1.21 -18.74
CA LYS A 130 32.20 0.61 -19.99
C LYS A 130 33.70 0.42 -19.96
N GLY A 131 34.17 -0.75 -20.36
CA GLY A 131 35.58 -1.04 -20.40
C GLY A 131 35.91 -2.43 -20.99
N PRO A 132 37.19 -2.75 -21.18
CA PRO A 132 37.61 -4.02 -21.75
C PRO A 132 37.45 -5.16 -20.74
N VAL A 133 37.29 -6.40 -21.20
CA VAL A 133 37.23 -7.63 -20.39
C VAL A 133 38.36 -7.67 -19.37
N SER A 134 39.58 -7.31 -19.74
CA SER A 134 40.73 -7.27 -18.81
C SER A 134 40.53 -6.35 -17.61
N ALA A 135 39.81 -5.23 -17.77
CA ALA A 135 39.42 -4.36 -16.66
C ALA A 135 38.32 -5.01 -15.79
N VAL A 136 37.34 -5.66 -16.42
CA VAL A 136 36.26 -6.41 -15.73
C VAL A 136 36.84 -7.50 -14.84
N GLU A 137 37.68 -8.36 -15.40
CA GLU A 137 38.32 -9.48 -14.66
C GLU A 137 39.14 -8.99 -13.46
N LYS A 138 39.89 -7.91 -13.65
CA LYS A 138 40.69 -7.31 -12.58
C LYS A 138 39.84 -6.69 -11.49
N ALA A 139 38.81 -5.93 -11.87
CA ALA A 139 38.00 -5.17 -10.92
C ALA A 139 37.09 -6.06 -10.07
N PHE A 140 36.50 -7.08 -10.69
CA PHE A 140 35.53 -7.98 -10.07
C PHE A 140 36.13 -9.32 -9.63
N HIS A 141 37.44 -9.52 -9.81
CA HIS A 141 38.16 -10.75 -9.44
C HIS A 141 37.60 -12.02 -10.06
N VAL A 142 37.16 -11.94 -11.31
CA VAL A 142 36.60 -13.05 -12.09
C VAL A 142 37.47 -13.36 -13.29
N SER A 143 37.17 -14.49 -13.97
CA SER A 143 37.68 -14.80 -15.30
C SER A 143 36.50 -15.02 -16.24
N MET A 144 36.48 -14.26 -17.34
CA MET A 144 35.38 -14.32 -18.31
C MET A 144 35.65 -15.41 -19.36
N SER A 145 34.74 -16.32 -19.49
CA SER A 145 34.84 -17.43 -20.44
C SER A 145 33.63 -17.53 -21.34
N THR A 146 33.85 -18.05 -22.54
CA THR A 146 32.78 -18.38 -23.49
C THR A 146 32.42 -19.85 -23.36
N TYR A 147 31.15 -20.15 -23.37
CA TYR A 147 30.56 -21.49 -23.22
C TYR A 147 29.63 -21.81 -24.39
N GLN A 148 29.48 -23.09 -24.72
CA GLN A 148 28.42 -23.56 -25.61
C GLN A 148 27.10 -23.58 -24.82
N HIS A 149 26.05 -22.97 -25.35
CA HIS A 149 24.74 -23.04 -24.72
C HIS A 149 24.22 -24.49 -24.76
N PRO A 150 23.65 -25.03 -23.64
CA PRO A 150 23.30 -26.45 -23.55
C PRO A 150 22.08 -26.84 -24.40
N THR A 151 21.19 -25.93 -24.74
CA THR A 151 19.94 -26.16 -25.47
C THR A 151 19.84 -25.37 -26.79
N GLU A 152 20.55 -24.26 -26.90
CA GLU A 152 20.48 -23.33 -28.05
C GLU A 152 21.75 -23.47 -28.93
N SER A 153 21.62 -23.19 -30.22
CA SER A 153 22.75 -23.24 -31.18
C SER A 153 23.65 -22.01 -31.17
N ARG A 154 23.91 -21.45 -29.97
CA ARG A 154 24.75 -20.24 -29.75
C ARG A 154 25.76 -20.47 -28.63
N THR A 155 26.70 -19.56 -28.53
CA THR A 155 27.58 -19.44 -27.37
C THR A 155 27.09 -18.35 -26.43
N PHE A 156 27.48 -18.43 -25.17
CA PHE A 156 27.32 -17.38 -24.19
C PHE A 156 28.62 -17.14 -23.43
N TYR A 157 28.75 -15.97 -22.82
CA TYR A 157 29.85 -15.72 -21.88
C TYR A 157 29.31 -15.63 -20.44
N ALA A 158 30.17 -15.99 -19.49
CA ALA A 158 29.89 -15.87 -18.06
C ALA A 158 31.18 -15.84 -17.25
N PRO A 159 31.16 -15.35 -16.01
CA PRO A 159 32.28 -15.40 -15.09
C PRO A 159 32.46 -16.84 -14.53
N ASP A 160 33.73 -17.17 -14.19
CA ASP A 160 34.09 -18.47 -13.63
C ASP A 160 33.75 -18.58 -12.12
N ARG A 161 33.52 -17.48 -11.45
CA ARG A 161 33.22 -17.38 -10.02
C ARG A 161 32.37 -16.14 -9.72
N GLU A 162 31.81 -16.10 -8.52
CA GLU A 162 31.06 -14.94 -8.07
C GLU A 162 31.95 -13.69 -8.00
N PRO A 163 31.50 -12.54 -8.51
CA PRO A 163 32.24 -11.31 -8.48
C PRO A 163 32.44 -10.80 -7.05
N ALA A 164 33.61 -10.18 -6.85
CA ALA A 164 33.97 -9.54 -5.58
C ALA A 164 34.68 -8.21 -5.85
N THR A 165 34.49 -7.23 -4.98
CA THR A 165 35.05 -5.88 -5.13
C THR A 165 35.86 -5.47 -3.91
N GLY A 166 36.71 -4.47 -4.07
CA GLY A 166 37.41 -3.82 -2.95
C GLY A 166 36.62 -2.71 -2.26
N LEU A 167 35.30 -2.60 -2.52
CA LEU A 167 34.43 -1.62 -1.88
C LEU A 167 34.22 -1.97 -0.40
N ALA A 168 33.91 -0.96 0.44
CA ALA A 168 33.65 -1.15 1.85
C ALA A 168 32.24 -1.74 2.14
N PHE A 169 31.43 -1.94 1.12
CA PHE A 169 30.11 -2.53 1.18
C PHE A 169 29.90 -3.46 -0.02
N PRO A 170 29.04 -4.48 0.07
CA PRO A 170 28.71 -5.34 -1.06
C PRO A 170 27.84 -4.57 -2.06
N LEU A 171 28.05 -4.79 -3.35
CA LEU A 171 27.13 -4.37 -4.40
C LEU A 171 25.89 -5.26 -4.40
N TRP A 172 24.78 -4.73 -4.91
CA TRP A 172 23.60 -5.55 -5.07
C TRP A 172 23.77 -6.54 -6.23
N HIS A 173 24.02 -6.02 -7.43
CA HIS A 173 24.19 -6.81 -8.66
C HIS A 173 25.14 -6.11 -9.62
N VAL A 174 25.62 -6.85 -10.63
CA VAL A 174 26.36 -6.33 -11.77
C VAL A 174 25.79 -6.96 -13.04
N SER A 175 24.85 -6.28 -13.70
CA SER A 175 24.27 -6.74 -14.96
C SER A 175 25.28 -6.67 -16.10
N GLY A 176 25.14 -7.59 -17.06
CA GLY A 176 26.03 -7.67 -18.23
C GLY A 176 27.26 -8.56 -18.03
N LEU A 177 27.47 -9.16 -16.85
CA LEU A 177 28.55 -10.15 -16.65
C LEU A 177 28.30 -11.49 -17.33
N ASP A 178 27.08 -11.78 -17.76
CA ASP A 178 26.75 -12.91 -18.61
C ASP A 178 25.67 -12.54 -19.62
N ASN A 179 25.53 -13.34 -20.68
CA ASN A 179 24.47 -13.26 -21.66
C ASN A 179 23.85 -14.66 -21.88
N PHE A 180 23.68 -15.41 -20.79
CA PHE A 180 23.09 -16.74 -20.84
C PHE A 180 21.60 -16.67 -21.17
N SER A 181 20.82 -15.87 -20.44
CA SER A 181 19.43 -15.61 -20.74
C SER A 181 19.33 -14.54 -21.84
N ILE A 182 18.56 -14.81 -22.88
CA ILE A 182 18.22 -13.83 -23.91
C ILE A 182 16.71 -13.54 -23.74
N PRO A 183 16.32 -12.29 -23.60
CA PRO A 183 14.91 -11.92 -23.59
C PRO A 183 14.27 -12.20 -24.94
N HIS A 184 13.03 -12.70 -24.90
CA HIS A 184 12.22 -12.95 -26.09
C HIS A 184 10.88 -12.24 -25.96
N PRO A 185 10.35 -11.66 -27.05
CA PRO A 185 9.01 -11.11 -27.03
C PRO A 185 7.99 -12.24 -26.86
N MET A 186 6.94 -11.99 -26.10
CA MET A 186 5.81 -12.91 -25.90
C MET A 186 4.85 -12.78 -27.08
N LEU A 187 5.38 -13.07 -28.25
CA LEU A 187 4.76 -12.91 -29.56
C LEU A 187 4.89 -14.21 -30.35
N ALA A 188 3.78 -14.71 -30.82
CA ALA A 188 3.69 -15.86 -31.69
C ALA A 188 3.28 -15.46 -33.11
N LYS A 189 4.03 -15.97 -34.12
CA LYS A 189 3.60 -15.91 -35.51
C LYS A 189 2.93 -17.23 -35.88
N LYS A 190 1.79 -17.14 -36.55
CA LYS A 190 0.96 -18.30 -36.92
C LYS A 190 1.71 -19.39 -37.68
N SER A 191 2.58 -19.00 -38.60
CA SER A 191 3.43 -19.92 -39.38
C SER A 191 4.42 -20.70 -38.50
N ASP A 192 5.02 -20.04 -37.51
CA ASP A 192 6.01 -20.65 -36.62
C ASP A 192 5.31 -21.55 -35.58
N TYR A 193 4.16 -21.12 -35.11
CA TYR A 193 3.27 -21.94 -34.28
C TYR A 193 2.89 -23.23 -34.98
N ALA A 194 2.40 -23.14 -36.24
CA ALA A 194 2.03 -24.29 -37.04
C ALA A 194 3.20 -25.29 -37.20
N LYS A 195 4.39 -24.74 -37.47
CA LYS A 195 5.63 -25.53 -37.61
C LYS A 195 6.02 -26.20 -36.30
N ALA A 196 5.98 -25.50 -35.18
CA ALA A 196 6.33 -26.02 -33.87
C ALA A 196 5.42 -27.19 -33.46
N HIS A 197 4.13 -27.10 -33.80
CA HIS A 197 3.13 -28.11 -33.46
C HIS A 197 2.92 -29.17 -34.54
N GLY A 198 3.61 -29.07 -35.67
CA GLY A 198 3.49 -30.04 -36.78
C GLY A 198 2.10 -30.09 -37.42
N ILE A 199 1.38 -28.97 -37.40
CA ILE A 199 0.05 -28.83 -38.00
C ILE A 199 0.10 -27.90 -39.20
N PRO A 200 -0.81 -28.06 -40.21
CA PRO A 200 -0.90 -27.09 -41.30
C PRO A 200 -1.32 -25.71 -40.75
N GLU A 201 -0.72 -24.62 -41.25
CA GLU A 201 -0.99 -23.26 -40.85
C GLU A 201 -2.50 -22.91 -40.93
N GLY A 202 -3.20 -23.34 -42.00
CA GLY A 202 -4.66 -23.20 -42.12
C GLY A 202 -5.49 -24.01 -41.12
N LYS A 203 -4.84 -24.78 -40.21
CA LYS A 203 -5.46 -25.50 -39.09
C LYS A 203 -5.13 -24.87 -37.75
N VAL A 204 -4.28 -23.87 -37.71
CA VAL A 204 -4.14 -23.00 -36.55
C VAL A 204 -5.43 -22.17 -36.48
N VAL A 205 -6.32 -22.58 -35.61
CA VAL A 205 -7.68 -22.03 -35.55
C VAL A 205 -7.61 -20.65 -34.92
N SER A 206 -7.73 -19.58 -35.73
CA SER A 206 -8.33 -18.36 -35.23
C SER A 206 -9.82 -18.61 -35.16
N HIS A 207 -10.46 -18.48 -34.00
CA HIS A 207 -11.91 -18.38 -33.92
C HIS A 207 -12.39 -17.19 -34.76
N ALA A 208 -13.66 -17.20 -35.17
CA ALA A 208 -14.18 -16.20 -36.08
C ALA A 208 -13.83 -14.79 -35.60
N THR A 209 -12.92 -14.13 -36.29
CA THR A 209 -12.53 -12.75 -36.02
C THR A 209 -13.73 -11.82 -36.23
N THR A 210 -13.97 -10.92 -35.29
CA THR A 210 -15.08 -9.97 -35.33
C THR A 210 -14.57 -8.51 -35.26
N GLY A 211 -13.29 -8.31 -35.54
CA GLY A 211 -12.63 -6.99 -35.49
C GLY A 211 -13.03 -6.06 -36.65
N SER A 212 -12.66 -4.81 -36.53
CA SER A 212 -12.93 -3.77 -37.55
C SER A 212 -11.80 -3.61 -38.56
N GLY A 213 -10.67 -4.25 -38.35
CA GLY A 213 -9.51 -4.20 -39.24
C GLY A 213 -9.63 -5.03 -40.52
N PRO A 214 -8.64 -5.02 -41.40
CA PRO A 214 -8.56 -5.86 -42.59
C PRO A 214 -8.79 -7.34 -42.26
N SER A 215 -9.54 -8.06 -43.09
CA SER A 215 -9.92 -9.46 -42.88
C SER A 215 -10.61 -9.72 -41.54
N ALA A 216 -11.35 -8.73 -41.02
CA ALA A 216 -12.01 -8.74 -39.70
C ALA A 216 -11.04 -8.93 -38.53
N SER A 217 -9.76 -8.57 -38.68
CA SER A 217 -8.77 -8.59 -37.61
C SER A 217 -9.11 -7.51 -36.56
N PHE A 218 -8.62 -7.72 -35.34
CA PHE A 218 -8.75 -6.76 -34.28
C PHE A 218 -7.69 -5.65 -34.35
N LEU A 219 -8.11 -4.46 -33.98
CA LEU A 219 -7.31 -3.26 -33.80
C LEU A 219 -7.20 -2.92 -32.32
N GLY A 220 -6.23 -2.13 -31.92
CA GLY A 220 -6.16 -1.60 -30.54
C GLY A 220 -7.44 -0.83 -30.15
N SER A 221 -8.07 -0.15 -31.12
CA SER A 221 -9.37 0.53 -30.92
C SER A 221 -10.54 -0.44 -30.70
N ASP A 222 -10.49 -1.66 -31.25
CA ASP A 222 -11.50 -2.70 -30.98
C ASP A 222 -11.38 -3.22 -29.54
N MET A 223 -10.14 -3.36 -29.03
CA MET A 223 -9.91 -3.73 -27.63
C MET A 223 -10.51 -2.68 -26.69
N ARG A 224 -10.34 -1.39 -27.01
CA ARG A 224 -10.97 -0.31 -26.27
C ARG A 224 -12.49 -0.39 -26.30
N ALA A 225 -13.07 -0.69 -27.45
CA ALA A 225 -14.52 -0.83 -27.61
C ALA A 225 -15.07 -2.03 -26.81
N ALA A 226 -14.33 -3.15 -26.77
CA ALA A 226 -14.71 -4.34 -26.05
C ALA A 226 -14.57 -4.20 -24.52
N TYR A 227 -13.41 -3.72 -24.06
CA TYR A 227 -13.05 -3.79 -22.64
C TYR A 227 -13.32 -2.50 -21.86
N TYR A 228 -13.35 -1.33 -22.51
CA TYR A 228 -13.78 -0.08 -21.87
C TYR A 228 -15.21 0.31 -22.30
N GLY A 229 -15.52 0.25 -23.58
CA GLY A 229 -16.84 0.58 -24.12
C GLY A 229 -17.26 2.05 -24.00
N GLY A 230 -16.46 2.89 -23.34
CA GLY A 230 -16.74 4.30 -23.11
C GLY A 230 -15.90 5.24 -23.99
N SER A 231 -16.25 6.52 -23.99
CA SER A 231 -15.56 7.56 -24.75
C SER A 231 -14.97 8.69 -23.89
N ALA A 232 -15.41 8.81 -22.62
CA ALA A 232 -15.05 9.96 -21.77
C ALA A 232 -13.59 9.96 -21.31
N LEU A 233 -13.03 8.78 -21.04
CA LEU A 233 -11.64 8.63 -20.62
C LEU A 233 -10.78 8.23 -21.83
N THR A 234 -9.66 8.87 -22.01
CA THR A 234 -8.73 8.66 -23.14
C THR A 234 -7.28 8.45 -22.71
N GLY A 235 -7.01 8.43 -21.40
CA GLY A 235 -5.66 8.47 -20.85
C GLY A 235 -5.07 9.87 -20.78
N ALA A 236 -5.89 10.92 -20.97
CA ALA A 236 -5.40 12.31 -20.95
C ALA A 236 -4.73 12.65 -19.60
N GLY A 237 -3.58 13.33 -19.68
CA GLY A 237 -2.77 13.66 -18.52
C GLY A 237 -1.86 12.52 -18.05
N GLN A 238 -1.93 11.32 -18.65
CA GLN A 238 -1.15 10.17 -18.25
C GLN A 238 0.05 9.94 -19.17
N ASN A 239 1.12 9.37 -18.59
CA ASN A 239 2.34 8.97 -19.30
C ASN A 239 2.47 7.45 -19.19
N LEU A 240 2.71 6.78 -20.32
CA LEU A 240 2.85 5.34 -20.41
C LEU A 240 4.27 4.98 -20.87
N GLY A 241 4.87 3.98 -20.25
CA GLY A 241 6.18 3.42 -20.64
C GLY A 241 6.02 2.05 -21.27
N LEU A 242 6.85 1.77 -22.28
CA LEU A 242 7.03 0.44 -22.85
C LEU A 242 8.47 -0.01 -22.65
N PHE A 243 8.63 -1.24 -22.18
CA PHE A 243 9.91 -1.86 -21.84
C PHE A 243 10.42 -2.65 -23.04
N GLU A 244 11.56 -2.24 -23.66
CA GLU A 244 11.98 -2.75 -24.95
C GLU A 244 13.48 -3.10 -24.99
N PHE A 245 13.80 -4.22 -25.61
CA PHE A 245 15.20 -4.59 -25.86
C PHE A 245 15.69 -4.19 -27.26
N LEU A 246 14.78 -3.84 -28.17
CA LEU A 246 15.12 -3.43 -29.53
C LEU A 246 14.52 -2.07 -29.88
N GLY A 247 15.14 -1.39 -30.86
CA GLY A 247 14.62 -0.17 -31.44
C GLY A 247 13.40 -0.42 -32.33
N THR A 248 12.84 0.65 -32.91
CA THR A 248 11.70 0.59 -33.85
C THR A 248 11.82 1.61 -34.97
N ASP A 249 11.04 1.40 -36.03
CA ASP A 249 10.78 2.41 -37.06
C ASP A 249 9.36 2.95 -36.95
N LEU A 250 9.19 4.18 -36.50
CA LEU A 250 7.90 4.83 -36.35
C LEU A 250 7.11 4.99 -37.68
N THR A 251 7.72 4.68 -38.84
CA THR A 251 7.00 4.64 -40.11
C THR A 251 6.00 3.49 -40.17
N ASP A 252 6.28 2.36 -39.48
CA ASP A 252 5.36 1.23 -39.42
C ASP A 252 4.12 1.58 -38.59
N LEU A 253 4.29 2.26 -37.45
CA LEU A 253 3.18 2.78 -36.68
C LEU A 253 2.36 3.80 -37.52
N SER A 254 3.02 4.69 -38.25
CA SER A 254 2.37 5.65 -39.10
C SER A 254 1.58 4.95 -40.21
N THR A 255 2.13 3.89 -40.80
CA THR A 255 1.49 3.05 -41.82
C THR A 255 0.26 2.33 -41.26
N TYR A 256 0.34 1.82 -40.04
CA TYR A 256 -0.82 1.19 -39.34
C TYR A 256 -1.99 2.17 -39.29
N PHE A 257 -1.80 3.37 -38.74
CA PHE A 257 -2.87 4.36 -38.60
C PHE A 257 -3.37 4.88 -39.99
N ALA A 258 -2.48 5.09 -40.92
CA ALA A 258 -2.84 5.55 -42.27
C ALA A 258 -3.71 4.51 -43.00
N ASN A 259 -3.37 3.22 -42.95
CA ASN A 259 -4.14 2.14 -43.56
C ASN A 259 -5.56 2.03 -43.02
N LEU A 260 -5.76 2.46 -41.78
CA LEU A 260 -7.05 2.43 -41.10
C LEU A 260 -7.83 3.75 -41.22
N GLY A 261 -7.26 4.78 -41.86
CA GLY A 261 -7.83 6.12 -41.88
C GLY A 261 -7.94 6.77 -40.50
N GLN A 262 -7.11 6.31 -39.57
CA GLN A 262 -7.00 6.85 -38.20
C GLN A 262 -5.80 7.77 -38.06
N THR A 263 -5.76 8.56 -37.01
CA THR A 263 -4.63 9.45 -36.70
C THR A 263 -4.13 9.18 -35.29
N ASN A 264 -2.83 8.96 -35.14
CA ASN A 264 -2.19 8.99 -33.83
C ASN A 264 -1.87 10.43 -33.43
N ASN A 265 -2.31 10.85 -32.25
CA ASN A 265 -1.99 12.15 -31.66
C ASN A 265 -1.13 12.02 -30.40
N VAL A 266 -0.79 10.80 -29.98
CA VAL A 266 0.04 10.56 -28.80
C VAL A 266 1.51 10.85 -29.14
N PRO A 267 2.18 11.77 -28.42
CA PRO A 267 3.60 12.00 -28.57
C PRO A 267 4.39 10.75 -28.18
N ILE A 268 5.30 10.28 -29.05
CA ILE A 268 6.14 9.11 -28.81
C ILE A 268 7.58 9.56 -28.66
N THR A 269 8.25 9.02 -27.66
CA THR A 269 9.68 9.22 -27.42
C THR A 269 10.39 7.88 -27.45
N LEU A 270 11.40 7.74 -28.29
CA LEU A 270 12.33 6.61 -28.28
C LEU A 270 13.52 6.98 -27.39
N LEU A 271 13.65 6.33 -26.23
CA LEU A 271 14.66 6.64 -25.22
C LEU A 271 15.67 5.50 -25.10
N SER A 272 16.90 5.72 -25.53
CA SER A 272 18.01 4.80 -25.25
C SER A 272 18.41 4.92 -23.77
N THR A 273 18.45 3.80 -23.05
CA THR A 273 18.76 3.78 -21.62
C THR A 273 20.24 3.52 -21.34
N ASP A 274 20.97 2.94 -22.31
CA ASP A 274 22.35 2.52 -22.15
C ASP A 274 23.21 2.71 -23.41
N GLY A 275 22.69 3.42 -24.41
CA GLY A 275 23.33 3.63 -25.68
C GLY A 275 22.90 2.61 -26.77
N THR A 276 21.99 1.71 -26.47
CA THR A 276 21.34 0.82 -27.45
C THR A 276 20.65 1.65 -28.53
N SER A 277 20.73 1.21 -29.78
CA SER A 277 20.09 1.90 -30.91
C SER A 277 18.59 1.97 -30.74
N THR A 278 18.02 3.16 -30.91
CA THR A 278 16.55 3.34 -30.91
C THR A 278 15.94 3.07 -32.29
N SER A 279 16.74 2.85 -33.30
CA SER A 279 16.29 2.59 -34.68
C SER A 279 16.36 1.11 -34.99
N CYS A 280 15.32 0.60 -35.62
CA CYS A 280 15.24 -0.67 -36.29
C CYS A 280 15.10 -0.43 -37.80
N LEU A 281 16.22 -0.41 -38.48
CA LEU A 281 16.22 -0.21 -39.91
C LEU A 281 16.24 -1.53 -40.67
N ASP A 282 15.42 -1.62 -41.70
CA ASP A 282 15.11 -2.76 -42.52
C ASP A 282 16.29 -3.69 -42.86
N THR A 283 16.02 -4.95 -42.73
CA THR A 283 16.79 -6.12 -43.13
C THR A 283 17.03 -6.22 -44.63
N ARG A 284 16.32 -5.50 -45.51
CA ARG A 284 16.55 -5.49 -46.97
C ARG A 284 17.97 -5.12 -47.35
N ALA A 285 18.76 -4.56 -46.47
CA ALA A 285 20.18 -4.30 -46.62
C ALA A 285 21.07 -5.25 -45.80
N GLY A 286 20.51 -6.33 -45.19
CA GLY A 286 21.24 -7.34 -44.40
C GLY A 286 21.32 -7.02 -42.92
N GLY A 287 20.42 -6.22 -42.39
CA GLY A 287 20.17 -6.05 -40.94
C GLY A 287 19.19 -7.11 -40.43
N ASP A 288 19.29 -7.48 -39.19
CA ASP A 288 18.44 -8.49 -38.54
C ASP A 288 17.51 -7.82 -37.49
N CYS A 289 16.87 -6.71 -37.80
CA CYS A 289 15.96 -6.06 -36.87
C CYS A 289 14.51 -6.41 -37.23
N ASP A 290 13.80 -6.96 -36.25
CA ASP A 290 12.36 -7.23 -36.26
C ASP A 290 11.73 -6.32 -35.20
N ASP A 291 10.89 -5.36 -35.59
CA ASP A 291 10.22 -4.41 -34.70
C ASP A 291 8.71 -4.70 -34.57
N THR A 292 8.31 -5.92 -34.85
CA THR A 292 6.92 -6.36 -34.73
C THR A 292 6.42 -6.13 -33.29
N GLU A 293 7.22 -6.48 -32.30
CA GLU A 293 6.86 -6.30 -30.88
C GLU A 293 6.64 -4.84 -30.53
N GLN A 294 7.61 -3.97 -30.89
CA GLN A 294 7.57 -2.55 -30.55
C GLN A 294 6.35 -1.85 -31.15
N THR A 295 6.03 -2.21 -32.41
CA THR A 295 4.91 -1.59 -33.13
C THR A 295 3.57 -2.07 -32.56
N LEU A 296 3.42 -3.36 -32.23
CA LEU A 296 2.18 -3.86 -31.64
C LEU A 296 1.96 -3.28 -30.24
N ASP A 297 2.98 -3.17 -29.41
CA ASP A 297 2.91 -2.59 -28.09
C ASP A 297 2.37 -1.14 -28.14
N MET A 298 2.93 -0.33 -29.04
CA MET A 298 2.44 1.03 -29.28
C MET A 298 0.98 1.02 -29.76
N THR A 299 0.60 0.17 -30.72
CA THR A 299 -0.77 0.17 -31.28
C THR A 299 -1.81 -0.25 -30.28
N GLN A 300 -1.51 -1.20 -29.38
CA GLN A 300 -2.42 -1.65 -28.34
C GLN A 300 -2.56 -0.62 -27.21
N ALA A 301 -1.44 -0.05 -26.73
CA ALA A 301 -1.45 1.00 -25.71
C ALA A 301 -2.21 2.25 -26.19
N ILE A 302 -1.88 2.75 -27.39
CA ILE A 302 -2.54 3.93 -27.99
C ILE A 302 -4.00 3.63 -28.34
N GLY A 303 -4.28 2.42 -28.83
CA GLY A 303 -5.64 1.98 -29.14
C GLY A 303 -6.56 2.02 -27.91
N MET A 304 -6.07 1.60 -26.75
CA MET A 304 -6.80 1.67 -25.49
C MET A 304 -6.85 3.09 -24.92
N ALA A 305 -5.74 3.85 -24.98
CA ALA A 305 -5.60 5.18 -24.37
C ALA A 305 -5.14 6.24 -25.41
N PRO A 306 -6.01 6.62 -26.38
CA PRO A 306 -5.63 7.47 -27.50
C PRO A 306 -5.35 8.94 -27.15
N GLY A 307 -5.52 9.34 -25.92
CA GLY A 307 -5.25 10.69 -25.41
C GLY A 307 -4.10 10.77 -24.43
N LEU A 308 -3.23 9.76 -24.36
CA LEU A 308 -2.02 9.80 -23.53
C LEU A 308 -1.23 11.09 -23.80
N SER A 309 -0.69 11.68 -22.73
CA SER A 309 0.17 12.87 -22.82
C SER A 309 1.55 12.54 -23.38
N SER A 310 2.04 11.32 -23.12
CA SER A 310 3.23 10.77 -23.76
C SER A 310 3.24 9.24 -23.69
N LEU A 311 3.88 8.62 -24.68
CA LEU A 311 4.30 7.23 -24.68
C LEU A 311 5.81 7.20 -24.86
N VAL A 312 6.53 6.54 -23.95
CA VAL A 312 7.98 6.45 -23.97
C VAL A 312 8.38 4.99 -24.15
N MET A 313 9.12 4.71 -25.21
CA MET A 313 9.78 3.43 -25.47
C MET A 313 11.14 3.46 -24.77
N TYR A 314 11.33 2.69 -23.71
CA TYR A 314 12.60 2.58 -22.99
C TYR A 314 13.40 1.43 -23.58
N ILE A 315 14.44 1.78 -24.35
CA ILE A 315 15.20 0.81 -25.16
C ILE A 315 16.60 0.64 -24.58
N GLY A 316 16.94 -0.59 -24.24
CA GLY A 316 18.23 -0.92 -23.65
C GLY A 316 18.68 -2.34 -23.93
N SER A 317 19.94 -2.64 -23.65
CA SER A 317 20.54 -3.98 -23.82
C SER A 317 20.45 -4.83 -22.55
N THR A 318 20.15 -4.21 -21.39
CA THR A 318 19.94 -4.91 -20.12
C THR A 318 18.61 -4.51 -19.51
N ASP A 319 17.97 -5.46 -18.83
CA ASP A 319 16.75 -5.25 -18.05
C ASP A 319 16.97 -4.19 -16.96
N THR A 320 18.12 -4.19 -16.32
CA THR A 320 18.50 -3.24 -15.26
C THR A 320 18.53 -1.81 -15.76
N ALA A 321 19.20 -1.52 -16.89
CA ALA A 321 19.28 -0.18 -17.47
C ALA A 321 17.89 0.35 -17.86
N ILE A 322 17.05 -0.53 -18.43
CA ILE A 322 15.69 -0.16 -18.84
C ILE A 322 14.84 0.20 -17.62
N ILE A 323 14.79 -0.67 -16.62
CA ILE A 323 13.95 -0.49 -15.45
C ILE A 323 14.41 0.67 -14.57
N SER A 324 15.73 0.88 -14.46
CA SER A 324 16.31 2.03 -13.77
C SER A 324 15.84 3.35 -14.39
N ALA A 325 15.90 3.45 -15.72
CA ALA A 325 15.42 4.63 -16.45
C ALA A 325 13.93 4.88 -16.22
N MET A 326 13.09 3.83 -16.24
CA MET A 326 11.66 3.93 -15.99
C MET A 326 11.33 4.43 -14.58
N THR A 327 12.18 4.15 -13.59
CA THR A 327 11.98 4.58 -12.20
C THR A 327 12.50 6.00 -11.91
N THR A 328 13.14 6.67 -12.89
CA THR A 328 13.78 7.98 -12.70
C THR A 328 13.37 9.02 -13.73
N HIS A 329 12.72 8.62 -14.81
CA HIS A 329 12.30 9.53 -15.89
C HIS A 329 11.33 10.60 -15.37
N SER A 330 11.37 11.78 -15.98
CA SER A 330 10.46 12.88 -15.62
C SER A 330 9.74 13.39 -16.89
N PRO A 331 8.40 13.32 -16.91
CA PRO A 331 7.51 12.77 -15.90
C PRO A 331 7.59 11.24 -15.81
N LEU A 332 7.38 10.68 -14.62
CA LEU A 332 7.33 9.21 -14.43
C LEU A 332 6.22 8.57 -15.28
N PRO A 333 6.48 7.44 -15.96
CA PRO A 333 5.41 6.62 -16.51
C PRO A 333 4.61 5.99 -15.34
N THR A 334 3.32 6.28 -15.27
CA THR A 334 2.46 5.75 -14.19
C THR A 334 1.99 4.33 -14.46
N THR A 335 2.00 3.92 -15.74
CA THR A 335 1.71 2.56 -16.21
C THR A 335 2.78 2.13 -17.20
N ILE A 336 3.19 0.88 -17.11
CA ILE A 336 4.29 0.32 -17.89
C ILE A 336 3.85 -1.03 -18.45
N GLY A 337 4.07 -1.24 -19.75
CA GLY A 337 3.93 -2.53 -20.43
C GLY A 337 5.29 -3.16 -20.68
N CYS A 338 5.40 -4.46 -20.41
CA CYS A 338 6.54 -5.31 -20.75
C CYS A 338 6.04 -6.56 -21.43
N SER A 339 6.27 -6.65 -22.72
CA SER A 339 5.88 -7.79 -23.54
C SER A 339 7.02 -8.81 -23.73
N TRP A 340 8.06 -8.70 -22.90
CA TRP A 340 9.25 -9.53 -22.94
C TRP A 340 9.34 -10.46 -21.75
N GLY A 341 9.90 -11.66 -22.00
CA GLY A 341 10.23 -12.60 -20.94
C GLY A 341 11.56 -13.29 -21.17
N TRP A 342 12.15 -13.84 -20.10
CA TRP A 342 13.41 -14.57 -20.17
C TRP A 342 13.54 -15.62 -19.08
N THR A 343 14.31 -16.66 -19.37
CA THR A 343 14.61 -17.75 -18.44
C THR A 343 16.06 -18.21 -18.61
N PRO A 344 16.74 -18.63 -17.54
CA PRO A 344 16.32 -18.58 -16.14
C PRO A 344 16.33 -17.15 -15.63
N ALA A 345 15.39 -16.85 -14.77
CA ALA A 345 15.34 -15.60 -14.04
C ALA A 345 16.37 -15.52 -12.92
N ASP A 346 16.67 -14.30 -12.49
CA ASP A 346 17.23 -14.03 -11.17
C ASP A 346 16.33 -12.98 -10.48
N PRO A 347 15.25 -13.41 -9.84
CA PRO A 347 14.25 -12.49 -9.27
C PRO A 347 14.84 -11.50 -8.29
N SER A 348 15.84 -11.91 -7.51
CA SER A 348 16.48 -11.06 -6.54
C SER A 348 17.14 -9.81 -7.13
N THR A 349 17.47 -9.83 -8.43
CA THR A 349 18.12 -8.70 -9.12
C THR A 349 17.17 -7.52 -9.29
N LEU A 350 15.95 -7.77 -9.74
CA LEU A 350 14.97 -6.72 -10.08
C LEU A 350 13.95 -6.40 -8.99
N ASP A 351 13.75 -7.28 -7.99
CA ASP A 351 12.84 -7.03 -6.87
C ASP A 351 12.92 -5.60 -6.30
N PRO A 352 14.12 -5.03 -6.01
CA PRO A 352 14.20 -3.67 -5.46
C PRO A 352 13.66 -2.58 -6.40
N TYR A 353 13.68 -2.81 -7.70
CA TYR A 353 13.14 -1.89 -8.70
C TYR A 353 11.62 -1.99 -8.78
N PHE A 354 11.05 -3.20 -8.74
CA PHE A 354 9.60 -3.38 -8.71
C PHE A 354 9.01 -2.87 -7.39
N GLU A 355 9.67 -3.11 -6.25
CA GLU A 355 9.32 -2.48 -4.97
C GLU A 355 9.37 -0.94 -5.04
N LYS A 356 10.39 -0.39 -5.71
CA LYS A 356 10.51 1.06 -5.93
C LYS A 356 9.39 1.60 -6.80
N MET A 357 9.04 0.93 -7.90
CA MET A 357 7.90 1.29 -8.74
C MET A 357 6.60 1.32 -7.93
N ALA A 358 6.35 0.29 -7.13
CA ALA A 358 5.20 0.25 -6.24
C ALA A 358 5.21 1.42 -5.23
N ALA A 359 6.37 1.76 -4.65
CA ALA A 359 6.51 2.89 -3.73
C ALA A 359 6.29 4.26 -4.42
N GLN A 360 6.58 4.36 -5.72
CA GLN A 360 6.39 5.56 -6.54
C GLN A 360 4.99 5.65 -7.19
N GLY A 361 4.12 4.64 -6.98
CA GLY A 361 2.78 4.60 -7.54
C GLY A 361 2.75 4.25 -9.03
N GLN A 362 3.75 3.56 -9.53
CA GLN A 362 3.83 3.01 -10.88
C GLN A 362 3.26 1.58 -10.90
N ASN A 363 2.68 1.17 -12.02
CA ASN A 363 2.16 -0.16 -12.28
C ASN A 363 2.93 -0.81 -13.42
N PHE A 364 3.52 -1.96 -13.19
CA PHE A 364 4.26 -2.72 -14.19
C PHE A 364 3.45 -3.96 -14.60
N PHE A 365 3.06 -4.02 -15.87
CA PHE A 365 2.35 -5.14 -16.48
C PHE A 365 3.34 -5.97 -17.30
N ALA A 366 3.35 -7.28 -17.09
CA ALA A 366 4.18 -8.20 -17.87
C ALA A 366 3.36 -9.30 -18.51
N ALA A 367 3.68 -9.60 -19.77
CA ALA A 367 3.10 -10.70 -20.50
C ALA A 367 3.42 -12.04 -19.82
N SER A 368 2.41 -12.86 -19.61
CA SER A 368 2.57 -14.12 -18.88
C SER A 368 3.23 -15.24 -19.70
N GLY A 369 3.44 -15.01 -20.99
CA GLY A 369 4.06 -15.95 -21.91
C GLY A 369 3.08 -16.68 -22.83
N ASP A 370 3.65 -17.31 -23.87
CA ASP A 370 2.94 -17.92 -24.99
C ASP A 370 3.21 -19.41 -25.14
N SER A 371 3.64 -20.05 -24.05
CA SER A 371 4.05 -21.48 -24.04
C SER A 371 3.24 -22.28 -23.03
N SER A 372 2.02 -21.89 -22.77
CA SER A 372 1.08 -22.53 -21.86
C SER A 372 1.57 -22.60 -20.39
N THR A 373 1.49 -23.74 -19.72
CA THR A 373 1.88 -23.87 -18.31
C THR A 373 3.31 -23.42 -18.05
N TRP A 374 3.49 -22.53 -17.07
CA TRP A 374 4.81 -22.10 -16.60
C TRP A 374 5.67 -23.27 -16.15
N SER A 375 6.93 -23.24 -16.55
CA SER A 375 7.92 -24.24 -16.18
C SER A 375 9.32 -23.63 -16.21
N SER A 376 10.31 -24.34 -15.71
CA SER A 376 11.72 -23.90 -15.76
C SER A 376 12.32 -23.83 -17.17
N SER A 377 11.55 -24.17 -18.20
CA SER A 377 11.93 -24.10 -19.62
C SER A 377 11.07 -23.11 -20.42
N ASN A 378 10.05 -22.50 -19.81
CA ASN A 378 9.19 -21.48 -20.42
C ASN A 378 9.39 -20.16 -19.67
N GLU A 379 9.39 -19.05 -20.39
CA GLU A 379 9.54 -17.71 -19.83
C GLU A 379 8.33 -17.37 -18.94
N ALA A 380 8.57 -17.24 -17.64
CA ALA A 380 7.59 -16.73 -16.67
C ALA A 380 8.01 -15.35 -16.12
N TRP A 381 9.31 -15.09 -16.12
CA TRP A 381 9.89 -13.86 -15.61
C TRP A 381 9.83 -12.73 -16.67
N PRO A 382 9.43 -11.48 -16.30
CA PRO A 382 9.15 -11.00 -14.94
C PRO A 382 7.68 -11.15 -14.50
N ALA A 383 6.83 -11.84 -15.27
CA ALA A 383 5.39 -11.92 -14.99
C ALA A 383 5.04 -12.65 -13.67
N ASP A 384 5.93 -13.50 -13.16
CA ASP A 384 5.73 -14.18 -11.89
C ASP A 384 6.30 -13.42 -10.66
N ASP A 385 6.83 -12.18 -10.84
CA ASP A 385 7.26 -11.34 -9.72
C ASP A 385 6.10 -10.93 -8.81
N ALA A 386 6.42 -10.69 -7.53
CA ALA A 386 5.44 -10.34 -6.50
C ALA A 386 4.88 -8.91 -6.61
N HIS A 387 5.57 -8.00 -7.31
CA HIS A 387 5.17 -6.60 -7.51
C HIS A 387 4.85 -6.27 -8.97
N VAL A 388 4.68 -7.30 -9.80
CA VAL A 388 4.31 -7.21 -11.21
C VAL A 388 2.89 -7.71 -11.41
N VAL A 389 2.13 -7.07 -12.30
CA VAL A 389 0.82 -7.54 -12.75
C VAL A 389 1.02 -8.47 -13.94
N SER A 390 0.76 -9.74 -13.76
CA SER A 390 0.88 -10.77 -14.79
C SER A 390 -0.36 -10.77 -15.70
N VAL A 391 -0.14 -10.67 -17.02
CA VAL A 391 -1.22 -10.55 -18.02
C VAL A 391 -1.27 -11.78 -18.90
N GLY A 392 -2.34 -12.57 -18.77
CA GLY A 392 -2.62 -13.75 -19.55
C GLY A 392 -3.37 -13.48 -20.84
N GLY A 393 -3.56 -14.53 -21.62
CA GLY A 393 -4.19 -14.51 -22.93
C GLY A 393 -5.59 -15.12 -22.97
N THR A 394 -6.49 -14.49 -23.73
CA THR A 394 -7.82 -14.99 -24.03
C THR A 394 -8.08 -15.03 -25.53
N ASP A 395 -9.21 -15.58 -25.92
CA ASP A 395 -9.75 -15.60 -27.27
C ASP A 395 -11.11 -14.87 -27.27
N LEU A 396 -11.10 -13.62 -27.73
CA LEU A 396 -12.21 -12.69 -27.65
C LEU A 396 -13.16 -12.84 -28.86
N THR A 397 -14.44 -12.77 -28.59
CA THR A 397 -15.49 -12.53 -29.60
C THR A 397 -16.25 -11.27 -29.21
N THR A 398 -16.35 -10.30 -30.13
CA THR A 398 -17.16 -9.08 -29.95
C THR A 398 -18.56 -9.24 -30.58
N ALA A 399 -19.49 -8.39 -30.17
CA ALA A 399 -20.85 -8.39 -30.69
C ALA A 399 -20.94 -7.99 -32.17
N SER A 400 -19.99 -7.18 -32.63
CA SER A 400 -19.83 -6.70 -34.03
C SER A 400 -18.44 -6.12 -34.20
N ALA A 401 -18.05 -5.75 -35.41
CA ALA A 401 -16.84 -4.94 -35.66
C ALA A 401 -16.88 -3.65 -34.83
N ALA A 402 -15.78 -3.33 -34.18
CA ALA A 402 -15.67 -2.26 -33.18
C ALA A 402 -16.78 -2.29 -32.10
N GLY A 403 -17.29 -3.47 -31.80
CA GLY A 403 -18.42 -3.68 -30.90
C GLY A 403 -18.01 -4.04 -29.47
N ALA A 404 -19.02 -4.07 -28.61
CA ALA A 404 -18.83 -4.47 -27.22
C ALA A 404 -18.40 -5.94 -27.10
N TRP A 405 -17.82 -6.27 -25.96
CA TRP A 405 -17.53 -7.63 -25.53
C TRP A 405 -18.77 -8.53 -25.64
N LYS A 406 -18.60 -9.76 -26.09
CA LYS A 406 -19.67 -10.75 -26.20
C LYS A 406 -19.35 -12.03 -25.44
N SER A 407 -18.18 -12.59 -25.65
CA SER A 407 -17.69 -13.78 -24.95
C SER A 407 -16.18 -13.93 -25.10
N GLU A 408 -15.58 -14.60 -24.15
CA GLU A 408 -14.15 -14.98 -24.16
C GLU A 408 -13.97 -16.41 -23.69
N THR A 409 -12.92 -17.05 -24.18
CA THR A 409 -12.40 -18.31 -23.66
C THR A 409 -10.90 -18.15 -23.38
N ALA A 410 -10.34 -18.99 -22.53
CA ALA A 410 -8.89 -19.00 -22.33
C ALA A 410 -8.18 -19.30 -23.65
N TRP A 411 -7.12 -18.55 -23.95
CA TRP A 411 -6.24 -18.87 -25.08
C TRP A 411 -5.40 -20.10 -24.73
N VAL A 412 -5.26 -21.04 -25.65
CA VAL A 412 -4.65 -22.35 -25.42
C VAL A 412 -3.16 -22.26 -25.01
N ASP A 413 -2.47 -21.19 -25.45
CA ASP A 413 -1.04 -20.97 -25.17
C ASP A 413 -0.79 -19.90 -24.10
N SER A 414 -1.85 -19.34 -23.50
CA SER A 414 -1.72 -18.38 -22.40
C SER A 414 -0.75 -18.90 -21.34
N GLY A 415 0.30 -18.17 -21.07
CA GLY A 415 1.19 -18.46 -19.95
C GLY A 415 0.46 -18.37 -18.62
N GLY A 416 0.79 -19.27 -17.71
CA GLY A 416 0.20 -19.26 -16.39
C GLY A 416 0.55 -20.51 -15.58
N GLY A 417 0.24 -20.45 -14.30
CA GLY A 417 0.54 -21.56 -13.41
C GLY A 417 1.18 -21.11 -12.10
N ILE A 418 2.02 -21.99 -11.58
CA ILE A 418 2.77 -21.77 -10.33
C ILE A 418 4.17 -21.30 -10.71
N SER A 419 4.67 -20.24 -10.05
CA SER A 419 6.03 -19.70 -10.31
C SER A 419 7.08 -20.79 -10.36
N PRO A 420 7.79 -20.96 -11.49
CA PRO A 420 8.92 -21.88 -11.62
C PRO A 420 10.19 -21.31 -10.99
N ASP A 421 10.26 -19.99 -10.77
CA ASP A 421 11.41 -19.27 -10.23
C ASP A 421 11.43 -19.25 -8.71
N GLY A 422 10.42 -19.87 -8.08
CA GLY A 422 10.36 -20.04 -6.64
C GLY A 422 9.91 -18.79 -5.89
N ILE A 423 9.26 -17.87 -6.58
CA ILE A 423 8.68 -16.66 -5.97
C ILE A 423 7.63 -17.08 -4.94
N ALA A 424 7.81 -16.60 -3.73
CA ALA A 424 6.88 -16.89 -2.67
C ALA A 424 5.52 -16.23 -2.91
N ILE A 425 4.43 -16.91 -2.51
CA ILE A 425 3.08 -16.37 -2.67
C ILE A 425 2.94 -15.04 -1.92
N PRO A 426 2.62 -13.92 -2.60
CA PRO A 426 2.43 -12.61 -1.95
C PRO A 426 1.22 -12.63 -0.99
N SER A 427 1.25 -11.75 0.03
CA SER A 427 0.19 -11.68 1.03
C SER A 427 -1.19 -11.39 0.44
N TRP A 428 -1.25 -10.53 -0.56
CA TRP A 428 -2.49 -10.20 -1.26
C TRP A 428 -3.06 -11.39 -2.07
N GLN A 429 -2.21 -12.33 -2.57
CA GLN A 429 -2.67 -13.55 -3.25
C GLN A 429 -2.98 -14.69 -2.26
N ALA A 430 -2.42 -14.64 -1.05
CA ALA A 430 -2.67 -15.66 -0.02
C ALA A 430 -4.03 -15.48 0.69
N ALA A 431 -4.95 -14.63 0.20
CA ALA A 431 -6.29 -14.48 0.75
C ALA A 431 -7.07 -15.79 0.72
N SER A 432 -7.93 -16.01 1.75
CA SER A 432 -8.71 -17.24 1.88
C SER A 432 -9.66 -17.40 0.71
N GLY A 433 -9.57 -18.52 0.01
CA GLY A 433 -10.45 -18.87 -1.12
C GLY A 433 -9.87 -18.59 -2.50
N VAL A 434 -8.95 -17.64 -2.67
CA VAL A 434 -8.31 -17.36 -3.97
C VAL A 434 -7.59 -18.60 -4.49
N ILE A 435 -6.82 -19.27 -3.65
CA ILE A 435 -6.14 -20.52 -4.01
C ILE A 435 -6.89 -21.69 -3.37
N ASN A 436 -7.38 -22.58 -4.19
CA ASN A 436 -8.24 -23.69 -3.77
C ASN A 436 -8.04 -24.96 -4.64
N SER A 437 -8.76 -26.03 -4.32
CA SER A 437 -8.64 -27.33 -5.03
C SER A 437 -9.21 -27.29 -6.46
N ILE A 438 -9.98 -26.27 -6.84
CA ILE A 438 -10.58 -26.15 -8.17
C ILE A 438 -9.56 -25.55 -9.12
N ASN A 439 -8.93 -24.43 -8.75
CA ASN A 439 -7.90 -23.80 -9.58
C ASN A 439 -6.52 -24.44 -9.44
N LYS A 440 -6.31 -25.31 -8.43
CA LYS A 440 -5.08 -26.09 -8.21
C LYS A 440 -3.83 -25.23 -7.97
N GLY A 441 -3.97 -24.01 -7.55
CA GLY A 441 -2.86 -23.11 -7.30
C GLY A 441 -2.01 -23.52 -6.09
N SER A 442 -0.83 -22.96 -6.00
CA SER A 442 0.10 -23.15 -4.87
C SER A 442 -0.26 -22.22 -3.72
N THR A 443 -0.28 -22.76 -2.51
CA THR A 443 -0.43 -21.98 -1.28
C THR A 443 0.91 -21.43 -0.73
N THR A 444 2.02 -21.72 -1.40
CA THR A 444 3.37 -21.32 -0.97
C THR A 444 4.12 -20.51 -2.01
N LEU A 445 3.79 -20.69 -3.29
CA LEU A 445 4.41 -19.97 -4.41
C LEU A 445 3.40 -19.06 -5.10
N ARG A 446 3.92 -18.03 -5.77
CA ARG A 446 3.17 -17.11 -6.63
C ARG A 446 2.41 -17.87 -7.71
N ASN A 447 1.18 -17.49 -7.97
CA ASN A 447 0.34 -18.04 -9.03
C ASN A 447 -0.01 -16.93 -10.04
N GLY A 448 0.00 -17.23 -11.31
CA GLY A 448 -0.35 -16.30 -12.37
C GLY A 448 -1.20 -16.96 -13.46
N PRO A 449 -1.75 -16.14 -14.37
CA PRO A 449 -1.68 -14.67 -14.39
C PRO A 449 -2.60 -14.02 -13.35
N ASP A 450 -2.55 -12.66 -13.23
CA ASP A 450 -3.48 -11.90 -12.40
C ASP A 450 -4.74 -11.50 -13.16
N VAL A 451 -4.53 -11.10 -14.39
CA VAL A 451 -5.57 -10.60 -15.31
C VAL A 451 -5.30 -11.12 -16.72
N SER A 452 -6.22 -10.93 -17.65
CA SER A 452 -6.05 -11.37 -19.04
C SER A 452 -6.76 -10.45 -20.04
N ALA A 453 -6.43 -10.61 -21.33
CA ALA A 453 -7.14 -10.03 -22.45
C ALA A 453 -6.85 -10.80 -23.73
N ASN A 454 -7.48 -10.40 -24.86
CA ASN A 454 -7.30 -11.07 -26.14
C ASN A 454 -5.84 -11.19 -26.56
N ALA A 455 -5.42 -12.40 -26.88
CA ALA A 455 -4.06 -12.76 -27.25
C ALA A 455 -3.98 -13.68 -28.50
N ASN A 456 -5.12 -14.14 -29.02
CA ASN A 456 -5.12 -15.08 -30.11
C ASN A 456 -4.67 -14.44 -31.46
N PHE A 457 -4.37 -15.27 -32.48
CA PHE A 457 -3.94 -14.88 -33.82
C PHE A 457 -5.05 -14.10 -34.59
N THR A 458 -5.39 -12.92 -34.07
CA THR A 458 -6.57 -12.17 -34.52
C THR A 458 -6.26 -10.69 -34.82
N PHE A 459 -5.02 -10.26 -34.68
CA PHE A 459 -4.66 -8.85 -34.76
C PHE A 459 -4.18 -8.40 -36.15
N TYR A 460 -4.27 -7.08 -36.39
CA TYR A 460 -3.68 -6.39 -37.50
C TYR A 460 -2.35 -5.74 -37.08
N THR A 461 -1.27 -6.06 -37.76
CA THR A 461 0.09 -5.66 -37.38
C THR A 461 0.83 -5.10 -38.60
N CYS A 462 1.56 -4.02 -38.41
CA CYS A 462 2.48 -3.44 -39.39
C CYS A 462 3.88 -3.41 -38.78
N ALA A 463 4.88 -3.93 -39.44
CA ALA A 463 6.24 -4.02 -38.91
C ALA A 463 7.26 -4.19 -40.05
N ASP A 464 8.54 -4.02 -39.75
CA ASP A 464 9.70 -4.30 -40.61
C ASP A 464 9.66 -3.60 -41.97
N GLN A 465 8.98 -2.44 -42.05
CA GLN A 465 8.73 -1.69 -43.29
C GLN A 465 8.19 -2.59 -44.44
N THR A 466 7.48 -3.63 -44.07
CA THR A 466 6.85 -4.60 -44.96
C THR A 466 5.34 -4.39 -45.07
N ALA A 467 4.65 -5.26 -45.81
CA ALA A 467 3.20 -5.21 -45.91
C ALA A 467 2.59 -5.63 -44.57
N CYS A 468 1.66 -4.82 -44.05
CA CYS A 468 0.93 -5.14 -42.86
C CYS A 468 0.15 -6.46 -43.00
N LEU A 469 0.09 -7.22 -41.92
CA LEU A 469 -0.51 -8.56 -41.86
C LEU A 469 -1.76 -8.55 -40.97
N ALA A 470 -2.74 -9.36 -41.34
CA ALA A 470 -3.98 -9.52 -40.58
C ALA A 470 -4.17 -10.98 -40.15
N ASN A 471 -4.46 -11.22 -38.89
CA ASN A 471 -4.68 -12.56 -38.30
C ASN A 471 -3.46 -13.51 -38.39
N GLU A 472 -2.26 -12.95 -38.39
CA GLU A 472 -1.01 -13.71 -38.47
C GLU A 472 -0.23 -13.71 -37.18
N TYR A 473 -0.49 -12.77 -36.27
CA TYR A 473 0.18 -12.62 -35.00
C TYR A 473 -0.79 -12.75 -33.83
N GLY A 474 -0.33 -13.36 -32.76
CA GLY A 474 -0.95 -13.50 -31.46
C GLY A 474 0.10 -13.51 -30.37
N GLY A 475 -0.30 -13.54 -29.11
CA GLY A 475 0.58 -13.56 -27.96
C GLY A 475 0.08 -12.67 -26.83
N THR A 476 0.54 -12.94 -25.62
CA THR A 476 0.23 -12.13 -24.44
C THR A 476 0.83 -10.72 -24.53
N SER A 477 1.75 -10.49 -25.49
CA SER A 477 2.23 -9.18 -25.94
C SER A 477 1.11 -8.23 -26.36
N PHE A 478 0.03 -8.72 -26.97
CA PHE A 478 -1.11 -7.85 -27.32
C PHE A 478 -1.94 -7.44 -26.10
N ALA A 479 -2.06 -8.32 -25.12
CA ALA A 479 -2.84 -8.10 -23.91
C ALA A 479 -2.19 -7.10 -22.94
N THR A 480 -0.87 -7.15 -22.83
CA THR A 480 -0.10 -6.42 -21.83
C THR A 480 -0.14 -4.90 -21.99
N PRO A 481 0.22 -4.32 -23.15
CA PRO A 481 0.16 -2.86 -23.38
C PRO A 481 -1.28 -2.35 -23.36
N MET A 482 -2.25 -3.18 -23.73
CA MET A 482 -3.66 -2.87 -23.61
C MET A 482 -4.06 -2.65 -22.14
N TRP A 483 -3.61 -3.53 -21.21
CA TRP A 483 -3.84 -3.35 -19.78
C TRP A 483 -3.15 -2.11 -19.21
N ALA A 484 -1.91 -1.83 -19.62
CA ALA A 484 -1.23 -0.59 -19.26
C ALA A 484 -2.03 0.65 -19.71
N GLY A 485 -2.56 0.61 -20.94
CA GLY A 485 -3.47 1.64 -21.46
C GLY A 485 -4.78 1.74 -20.67
N TYR A 486 -5.37 0.61 -20.28
CA TYR A 486 -6.61 0.60 -19.49
C TYR A 486 -6.42 1.25 -18.11
N ILE A 487 -5.31 0.98 -17.44
CA ILE A 487 -4.98 1.64 -16.17
C ILE A 487 -4.65 3.12 -16.33
N ALA A 488 -4.18 3.56 -17.50
CA ALA A 488 -4.09 4.99 -17.78
C ALA A 488 -5.48 5.67 -17.79
N LEU A 489 -6.55 4.96 -18.19
CA LEU A 489 -7.93 5.48 -18.05
C LEU A 489 -8.34 5.58 -16.56
N VAL A 490 -8.00 4.59 -15.75
CA VAL A 490 -8.22 4.62 -14.28
C VAL A 490 -7.52 5.83 -13.66
N ASN A 491 -6.24 6.03 -13.99
CA ASN A 491 -5.44 7.13 -13.47
C ASN A 491 -5.96 8.50 -13.95
N GLN A 492 -6.48 8.59 -15.18
CA GLN A 492 -7.18 9.81 -15.63
C GLN A 492 -8.42 10.10 -14.78
N GLN A 493 -9.22 9.08 -14.42
CA GLN A 493 -10.39 9.27 -13.56
C GLN A 493 -9.98 9.72 -12.15
N LEU A 494 -8.95 9.11 -11.56
CA LEU A 494 -8.38 9.53 -10.28
C LEU A 494 -7.89 10.99 -10.34
N ALA A 495 -7.15 11.36 -11.39
CA ALA A 495 -6.69 12.73 -11.58
C ALA A 495 -7.86 13.72 -11.72
N ASN A 496 -8.93 13.36 -12.43
CA ASN A 496 -10.16 14.15 -12.51
C ASN A 496 -10.84 14.31 -11.15
N ASN A 497 -10.68 13.34 -10.25
CA ASN A 497 -11.16 13.39 -8.86
C ASN A 497 -10.22 14.19 -7.94
N GLY A 498 -9.03 14.61 -8.39
CA GLY A 498 -8.00 15.24 -7.58
C GLY A 498 -7.22 14.25 -6.71
N GLU A 499 -7.22 12.99 -7.07
CA GLU A 499 -6.55 11.90 -6.36
C GLU A 499 -5.22 11.54 -7.03
N SER A 500 -4.33 10.87 -6.28
CA SER A 500 -3.10 10.27 -6.83
C SER A 500 -3.41 9.04 -7.70
N THR A 501 -2.42 8.57 -8.44
CA THR A 501 -2.51 7.33 -9.24
C THR A 501 -2.93 6.13 -8.38
N ILE A 502 -3.44 5.08 -9.03
CA ILE A 502 -3.85 3.85 -8.33
C ILE A 502 -2.64 3.11 -7.72
N GLY A 503 -1.46 3.20 -8.32
CA GLY A 503 -0.29 2.41 -7.98
C GLY A 503 -0.44 0.94 -8.39
N PHE A 504 0.29 0.06 -7.73
CA PHE A 504 0.26 -1.38 -7.96
C PHE A 504 -1.12 -1.98 -7.63
N ILE A 505 -1.83 -2.50 -8.64
CA ILE A 505 -3.27 -2.83 -8.51
C ILE A 505 -3.55 -4.16 -7.81
N ASN A 506 -2.63 -5.13 -7.78
CA ASN A 506 -2.92 -6.47 -7.30
C ASN A 506 -3.49 -6.51 -5.87
N PRO A 507 -2.94 -5.78 -4.87
CA PRO A 507 -3.55 -5.75 -3.55
C PRO A 507 -5.03 -5.36 -3.56
N THR A 508 -5.41 -4.40 -4.41
CA THR A 508 -6.77 -3.90 -4.52
C THR A 508 -7.69 -4.90 -5.22
N ILE A 509 -7.33 -5.38 -6.43
CA ILE A 509 -8.20 -6.29 -7.18
C ILE A 509 -8.40 -7.63 -6.48
N TYR A 510 -7.42 -8.12 -5.74
CA TYR A 510 -7.58 -9.36 -4.97
C TYR A 510 -8.44 -9.17 -3.72
N ALA A 511 -8.40 -7.99 -3.08
CA ALA A 511 -9.22 -7.69 -1.92
C ALA A 511 -10.69 -7.39 -2.28
N GLU A 512 -10.93 -6.74 -3.42
CA GLU A 512 -12.28 -6.35 -3.85
C GLU A 512 -13.07 -7.53 -4.39
N ASN A 513 -12.43 -8.46 -5.10
CA ASN A 513 -13.10 -9.58 -5.77
C ASN A 513 -13.39 -10.77 -4.86
N GLU A 514 -12.75 -10.83 -3.69
CA GLU A 514 -12.97 -11.90 -2.72
C GLU A 514 -13.01 -11.42 -1.28
N SER A 515 -13.94 -11.93 -0.50
CA SER A 515 -14.06 -11.65 0.93
C SER A 515 -14.47 -12.91 1.70
N GLY A 516 -13.63 -13.33 2.64
CA GLY A 516 -13.92 -14.46 3.51
C GLY A 516 -14.05 -15.80 2.79
N GLY A 517 -13.38 -15.99 1.66
CA GLY A 517 -13.38 -17.22 0.88
C GLY A 517 -14.53 -17.34 -0.12
N ALA A 518 -15.22 -16.23 -0.40
CA ALA A 518 -16.29 -16.18 -1.40
C ALA A 518 -16.10 -14.97 -2.33
N LEU A 519 -16.43 -15.16 -3.62
CA LEU A 519 -16.47 -14.07 -4.59
C LEU A 519 -17.47 -13.00 -4.14
N THR A 520 -17.06 -11.74 -4.26
CA THR A 520 -17.94 -10.59 -3.97
C THR A 520 -18.89 -10.33 -5.13
N SER A 521 -19.95 -9.56 -4.88
CA SER A 521 -20.84 -9.08 -5.96
C SER A 521 -20.16 -8.08 -6.90
N ALA A 522 -19.03 -7.48 -6.49
CA ALA A 522 -18.24 -6.58 -7.33
C ALA A 522 -17.55 -7.34 -8.47
N TYR A 523 -17.11 -8.57 -8.26
CA TYR A 523 -16.34 -9.35 -9.22
C TYR A 523 -16.93 -9.35 -10.63
N THR A 524 -18.21 -9.73 -10.77
CA THR A 524 -18.87 -9.79 -12.08
C THR A 524 -19.20 -8.41 -12.68
N THR A 525 -19.09 -7.34 -11.88
CA THR A 525 -19.18 -5.96 -12.35
C THR A 525 -17.84 -5.50 -12.90
N ASP A 526 -16.76 -5.95 -12.29
CA ASP A 526 -15.40 -5.44 -12.53
C ASP A 526 -14.69 -6.26 -13.61
N PHE A 527 -14.94 -7.55 -13.67
CA PHE A 527 -14.31 -8.47 -14.60
C PHE A 527 -15.32 -9.30 -15.38
N HIS A 528 -14.95 -9.64 -16.60
CA HIS A 528 -15.55 -10.76 -17.34
C HIS A 528 -14.90 -12.05 -16.84
N ASP A 529 -15.67 -12.88 -16.14
CA ASP A 529 -15.25 -14.20 -15.64
C ASP A 529 -15.08 -15.17 -16.81
N ILE A 530 -13.88 -15.62 -17.07
CA ILE A 530 -13.55 -16.56 -18.15
C ILE A 530 -13.58 -17.99 -17.59
N THR A 531 -14.65 -18.71 -17.89
CA THR A 531 -14.93 -20.01 -17.27
C THR A 531 -14.77 -21.21 -18.22
N SER A 532 -14.21 -20.99 -19.41
CA SER A 532 -14.02 -22.02 -20.41
C SER A 532 -12.69 -21.91 -21.13
N GLY A 533 -12.14 -23.07 -21.52
CA GLY A 533 -10.83 -23.19 -22.14
C GLY A 533 -9.80 -23.78 -21.19
N THR A 534 -8.67 -24.13 -21.73
CA THR A 534 -7.53 -24.70 -20.99
C THR A 534 -6.23 -24.19 -21.59
N SER A 535 -5.22 -24.00 -20.74
CA SER A 535 -3.84 -23.84 -21.18
C SER A 535 -2.97 -24.79 -20.40
N GLY A 536 -2.30 -25.69 -21.13
CA GLY A 536 -1.45 -26.72 -20.52
C GLY A 536 -2.16 -27.55 -19.44
N SER A 537 -1.68 -27.46 -18.21
CA SER A 537 -2.17 -28.25 -17.06
C SER A 537 -3.34 -27.61 -16.31
N PHE A 538 -3.73 -26.40 -16.66
CA PHE A 538 -4.76 -25.64 -15.96
C PHE A 538 -5.97 -25.40 -16.85
N SER A 539 -7.11 -25.15 -16.21
CA SER A 539 -8.37 -24.84 -16.87
C SER A 539 -8.94 -23.56 -16.33
N ALA A 540 -9.57 -22.76 -17.18
CA ALA A 540 -10.38 -21.65 -16.76
C ALA A 540 -11.56 -22.13 -15.93
N VAL A 541 -11.81 -21.50 -14.77
CA VAL A 541 -12.87 -21.85 -13.82
C VAL A 541 -13.49 -20.57 -13.28
N THR A 542 -14.66 -20.68 -12.64
CA THR A 542 -15.30 -19.51 -12.02
C THR A 542 -14.40 -18.88 -10.96
N GLY A 543 -14.25 -17.57 -11.04
CA GLY A 543 -13.38 -16.78 -10.19
C GLY A 543 -11.92 -16.84 -10.65
N TYR A 544 -11.00 -16.65 -9.73
CA TYR A 544 -9.58 -16.67 -10.04
C TYR A 544 -9.09 -18.05 -10.50
N ASP A 545 -8.39 -18.09 -11.63
CA ASP A 545 -7.72 -19.30 -12.12
C ASP A 545 -6.29 -19.02 -12.65
N LEU A 546 -5.54 -20.09 -12.93
CA LEU A 546 -4.15 -20.02 -13.34
C LEU A 546 -3.95 -19.98 -14.87
N VAL A 547 -4.96 -19.58 -15.61
CA VAL A 547 -4.95 -19.42 -17.07
C VAL A 547 -5.30 -18.00 -17.46
N THR A 548 -6.31 -17.39 -16.78
CA THR A 548 -6.89 -16.09 -17.10
C THR A 548 -6.91 -15.11 -15.92
N GLY A 549 -6.38 -15.54 -14.75
CA GLY A 549 -6.42 -14.72 -13.56
C GLY A 549 -7.84 -14.41 -13.10
N TRP A 550 -8.13 -13.15 -12.80
CA TRP A 550 -9.46 -12.63 -12.54
C TRP A 550 -10.33 -12.46 -13.81
N GLY A 551 -9.70 -12.59 -15.01
CA GLY A 551 -10.36 -12.38 -16.29
C GLY A 551 -9.99 -11.05 -16.95
N SER A 552 -10.84 -10.60 -17.90
CA SER A 552 -10.64 -9.36 -18.66
C SER A 552 -11.48 -8.21 -18.10
N PRO A 553 -11.13 -6.91 -18.39
CA PRO A 553 -11.82 -5.76 -17.82
C PRO A 553 -13.29 -5.66 -18.28
N ASN A 554 -14.20 -5.39 -17.35
CA ASN A 554 -15.62 -5.25 -17.67
C ASN A 554 -16.02 -3.76 -17.73
N GLY A 555 -15.78 -3.13 -18.87
CA GLY A 555 -16.26 -1.79 -19.18
C GLY A 555 -15.76 -0.73 -18.20
N THR A 556 -16.68 0.10 -17.72
CA THR A 556 -16.41 1.11 -16.68
C THR A 556 -16.55 0.54 -15.25
N GLY A 557 -16.92 -0.71 -15.09
CA GLY A 557 -17.08 -1.34 -13.77
C GLY A 557 -15.78 -1.31 -12.99
N LEU A 558 -14.74 -1.95 -13.51
CA LEU A 558 -13.41 -1.97 -12.90
C LEU A 558 -12.82 -0.56 -12.74
N ILE A 559 -13.03 0.36 -13.71
CA ILE A 559 -12.58 1.76 -13.56
C ILE A 559 -13.23 2.41 -12.34
N ASN A 560 -14.54 2.23 -12.16
CA ASN A 560 -15.27 2.83 -11.03
C ASN A 560 -14.93 2.16 -9.68
N ALA A 561 -14.58 0.88 -9.69
CA ALA A 561 -14.09 0.19 -8.50
C ALA A 561 -12.72 0.75 -8.06
N LEU A 562 -11.76 0.83 -8.99
CA LEU A 562 -10.40 1.32 -8.72
C LEU A 562 -10.33 2.85 -8.53
N ALA A 563 -11.22 3.60 -9.18
CA ALA A 563 -11.31 5.06 -9.17
C ALA A 563 -12.78 5.50 -9.01
N PRO A 564 -13.38 5.34 -7.82
CA PRO A 564 -14.75 5.75 -7.59
C PRO A 564 -14.98 7.20 -8.06
N THR A 565 -16.08 7.44 -8.78
CA THR A 565 -16.40 8.79 -9.29
C THR A 565 -16.46 9.78 -8.14
N ALA A 566 -15.80 10.92 -8.29
CA ALA A 566 -15.78 11.97 -7.28
C ALA A 566 -17.21 12.33 -6.89
N GLN A 567 -17.50 12.28 -5.61
CA GLN A 567 -18.73 12.87 -5.10
C GLN A 567 -18.69 14.39 -5.36
N THR A 568 -19.85 14.98 -5.71
CA THR A 568 -19.96 16.45 -5.84
C THR A 568 -19.40 17.13 -4.58
N PRO A 569 -18.56 18.17 -4.73
CA PRO A 569 -18.05 18.91 -3.59
C PRO A 569 -19.19 19.29 -2.66
N ALA A 570 -19.11 18.91 -1.40
CA ALA A 570 -20.12 19.18 -0.40
C ALA A 570 -19.50 19.30 0.99
N PHE A 571 -20.21 19.95 1.90
CA PHE A 571 -19.91 19.88 3.32
C PHE A 571 -21.20 19.58 4.11
N THR A 572 -21.06 19.06 5.32
CA THR A 572 -22.14 18.92 6.29
C THR A 572 -21.97 19.94 7.40
N LEU A 573 -23.08 20.33 8.05
CA LEU A 573 -23.06 21.22 9.20
C LEU A 573 -23.85 20.59 10.34
N ALA A 574 -23.23 20.47 11.50
CA ALA A 574 -23.87 19.95 12.71
C ALA A 574 -23.58 20.83 13.92
N ALA A 575 -24.52 20.86 14.86
CA ALA A 575 -24.36 21.51 16.15
C ALA A 575 -24.41 20.47 17.28
N SER A 576 -23.52 20.58 18.25
CA SER A 576 -23.51 19.72 19.44
C SER A 576 -23.05 20.47 20.68
N PRO A 577 -23.89 20.52 21.72
CA PRO A 577 -25.24 19.96 21.82
C PRO A 577 -26.25 20.76 20.96
N THR A 578 -27.30 20.09 20.50
CA THR A 578 -28.43 20.72 19.79
C THR A 578 -29.42 21.40 20.70
N ALA A 579 -29.29 21.28 22.03
CA ALA A 579 -30.11 21.96 23.04
C ALA A 579 -29.18 22.56 24.10
N VAL A 580 -29.38 23.86 24.35
CA VAL A 580 -28.62 24.66 25.33
C VAL A 580 -29.59 25.37 26.25
N SER A 581 -29.45 25.18 27.55
CA SER A 581 -30.22 25.89 28.55
C SER A 581 -29.36 26.98 29.20
N VAL A 582 -29.85 28.21 29.22
CA VAL A 582 -29.11 29.37 29.72
C VAL A 582 -29.99 30.18 30.66
N VAL A 583 -29.48 30.52 31.82
CA VAL A 583 -30.11 31.43 32.76
C VAL A 583 -29.95 32.85 32.24
N VAL A 584 -30.97 33.69 32.41
CA VAL A 584 -30.88 35.13 32.08
C VAL A 584 -29.65 35.78 32.73
N GLY A 585 -28.90 36.59 31.96
CA GLY A 585 -27.62 37.18 32.34
C GLY A 585 -26.40 36.33 32.21
N SER A 586 -26.52 35.13 31.64
CA SER A 586 -25.42 34.15 31.42
C SER A 586 -25.23 33.79 29.94
N SER A 587 -24.29 32.92 29.65
CA SER A 587 -24.06 32.42 28.31
C SER A 587 -23.95 30.88 28.28
N GLY A 588 -24.27 30.29 27.13
CA GLY A 588 -24.11 28.85 26.85
C GLY A 588 -23.46 28.65 25.51
N ASN A 589 -22.87 27.47 25.32
CA ASN A 589 -22.11 27.15 24.13
C ASN A 589 -22.65 25.91 23.42
N SER A 590 -22.47 25.88 22.09
CA SER A 590 -22.62 24.71 21.24
C SER A 590 -21.49 24.68 20.25
N THR A 591 -20.92 23.52 19.98
CA THR A 591 -19.88 23.34 18.99
C THR A 591 -20.52 23.09 17.61
N ILE A 592 -20.15 23.91 16.65
CA ILE A 592 -20.53 23.75 15.25
C ILE A 592 -19.40 22.96 14.57
N THR A 593 -19.74 21.85 13.93
CA THR A 593 -18.79 20.98 13.23
C THR A 593 -19.16 20.94 11.75
N THR A 594 -18.15 21.08 10.89
CA THR A 594 -18.27 20.85 9.47
C THR A 594 -17.40 19.67 9.07
N ALA A 595 -17.90 18.80 8.20
CA ALA A 595 -17.14 17.75 7.54
C ALA A 595 -17.31 17.88 6.02
N VAL A 596 -16.21 17.79 5.27
CA VAL A 596 -16.19 17.98 3.82
C VAL A 596 -16.16 16.64 3.10
N SER A 597 -16.67 16.61 1.85
CA SER A 597 -16.66 15.47 0.96
C SER A 597 -16.54 15.93 -0.49
N GLY A 598 -16.18 15.03 -1.40
CA GLY A 598 -16.17 15.29 -2.84
C GLY A 598 -15.20 16.39 -3.28
N GLY A 599 -14.07 16.58 -2.59
CA GLY A 599 -13.09 17.61 -2.96
C GLY A 599 -13.53 19.06 -2.65
N PHE A 600 -14.44 19.24 -1.70
CA PHE A 600 -14.78 20.59 -1.23
C PHE A 600 -13.55 21.27 -0.61
N ASP A 601 -13.17 22.43 -1.12
CA ASP A 601 -11.93 23.16 -0.75
C ASP A 601 -12.18 24.66 -0.53
N SER A 602 -13.24 25.01 0.19
CA SER A 602 -13.57 26.41 0.48
C SER A 602 -13.77 26.63 1.97
N ALA A 603 -13.47 27.85 2.44
CA ALA A 603 -13.81 28.25 3.80
C ALA A 603 -15.33 28.27 3.99
N VAL A 604 -15.82 27.86 5.18
CA VAL A 604 -17.23 27.89 5.55
C VAL A 604 -17.49 29.04 6.55
N ALA A 605 -18.11 30.08 6.08
CA ALA A 605 -18.52 31.21 6.92
C ALA A 605 -19.77 30.87 7.76
N LEU A 606 -19.82 31.25 9.03
CA LEU A 606 -20.90 30.96 9.98
C LEU A 606 -21.72 32.19 10.31
N SER A 607 -23.03 32.03 10.37
CA SER A 607 -23.98 33.06 10.81
C SER A 607 -25.11 32.40 11.60
N ALA A 608 -25.88 33.23 12.35
CA ALA A 608 -27.03 32.76 13.11
C ALA A 608 -28.24 33.65 12.90
N SER A 609 -29.43 33.05 12.98
CA SER A 609 -30.71 33.72 12.92
C SER A 609 -31.72 33.08 13.90
N GLY A 610 -32.85 33.74 14.14
CA GLY A 610 -33.89 33.26 15.05
C GLY A 610 -33.68 33.63 16.54
N GLN A 611 -32.67 34.43 16.85
CA GLN A 611 -32.40 34.89 18.22
C GLN A 611 -33.54 35.83 18.71
N PRO A 612 -34.08 35.64 19.93
CA PRO A 612 -35.00 36.59 20.53
C PRO A 612 -34.27 37.87 20.97
N THR A 613 -35.03 38.95 21.19
CA THR A 613 -34.47 40.18 21.74
C THR A 613 -33.73 39.93 23.04
N GLY A 614 -32.51 40.41 23.14
CA GLY A 614 -31.62 40.21 24.28
C GLY A 614 -30.71 38.97 24.20
N VAL A 615 -30.77 38.19 23.10
CA VAL A 615 -29.81 37.11 22.84
C VAL A 615 -28.87 37.50 21.71
N THR A 616 -27.58 37.33 21.94
CA THR A 616 -26.53 37.44 20.88
C THR A 616 -25.83 36.12 20.69
N VAL A 617 -25.57 35.77 19.43
CA VAL A 617 -24.82 34.56 19.04
C VAL A 617 -23.53 35.00 18.37
N SER A 618 -22.41 34.46 18.86
CA SER A 618 -21.09 34.69 18.28
C SER A 618 -20.39 33.38 18.00
N PHE A 619 -19.50 33.36 17.00
CA PHE A 619 -18.71 32.18 16.61
C PHE A 619 -17.22 32.45 16.80
N SER A 620 -16.50 31.45 17.27
CA SER A 620 -15.04 31.50 17.37
C SER A 620 -14.43 30.17 16.89
N PRO A 621 -13.83 30.18 15.68
CA PRO A 621 -13.72 31.23 14.68
C PRO A 621 -15.06 31.54 13.97
N THR A 622 -15.20 32.72 13.36
CA THR A 622 -16.38 33.10 12.57
C THR A 622 -16.49 32.43 11.24
N SER A 623 -15.40 31.82 10.78
CA SER A 623 -15.30 31.02 9.56
C SER A 623 -14.35 29.83 9.80
N ILE A 624 -14.73 28.65 9.37
CA ILE A 624 -13.87 27.48 9.33
C ILE A 624 -13.04 27.58 8.05
N ALA A 625 -11.70 27.65 8.20
CA ALA A 625 -10.78 27.87 7.09
C ALA A 625 -10.83 26.73 6.05
N ALA A 626 -10.43 27.03 4.80
CA ALA A 626 -10.26 26.00 3.77
C ALA A 626 -9.34 24.87 4.29
N PRO A 627 -9.65 23.59 3.98
CA PRO A 627 -10.68 23.10 3.05
C PRO A 627 -12.12 23.08 3.60
N GLY A 628 -12.42 23.71 4.74
CA GLY A 628 -13.78 23.83 5.26
C GLY A 628 -14.19 22.73 6.26
N SER A 629 -13.30 21.82 6.62
CA SER A 629 -13.49 20.81 7.67
C SER A 629 -12.94 21.33 8.99
N GLY A 630 -13.73 21.23 10.05
CA GLY A 630 -13.30 21.70 11.37
C GLY A 630 -14.44 22.07 12.30
N THR A 631 -14.10 22.82 13.34
CA THR A 631 -15.07 23.20 14.39
C THR A 631 -15.03 24.68 14.68
N SER A 632 -16.17 25.21 15.15
CA SER A 632 -16.29 26.55 15.71
C SER A 632 -17.17 26.51 16.96
N THR A 633 -16.81 27.24 18.00
CA THR A 633 -17.66 27.41 19.19
C THR A 633 -18.67 28.50 18.95
N SER A 634 -19.96 28.14 19.01
CA SER A 634 -21.08 29.07 19.06
C SER A 634 -21.36 29.44 20.52
N THR A 635 -21.27 30.71 20.86
CA THR A 635 -21.61 31.22 22.20
C THR A 635 -22.93 32.00 22.13
N LEU A 636 -23.92 31.53 22.91
CA LEU A 636 -25.24 32.16 23.08
C LEU A 636 -25.25 32.99 24.36
N ALA A 637 -25.08 34.30 24.26
CA ALA A 637 -25.11 35.21 25.40
C ALA A 637 -26.54 35.75 25.59
N VAL A 638 -27.10 35.54 26.77
CA VAL A 638 -28.48 35.89 27.14
C VAL A 638 -28.47 37.04 28.12
N ALA A 639 -29.07 38.20 27.74
CA ALA A 639 -29.18 39.34 28.62
C ALA A 639 -30.10 39.07 29.84
N SER A 640 -29.91 39.78 30.93
CA SER A 640 -30.74 39.64 32.14
C SER A 640 -32.21 40.00 31.93
N THR A 641 -32.51 40.73 30.85
CA THR A 641 -33.87 41.18 30.49
C THR A 641 -34.53 40.27 29.46
N THR A 642 -33.86 39.21 29.02
CA THR A 642 -34.41 38.29 28.01
C THR A 642 -35.62 37.53 28.59
N ALA A 643 -36.70 37.44 27.85
CA ALA A 643 -37.86 36.65 28.26
C ALA A 643 -37.49 35.16 28.38
N THR A 644 -38.00 34.51 29.44
CA THR A 644 -37.85 33.05 29.60
C THR A 644 -38.68 32.31 28.57
N GLY A 645 -38.15 31.21 28.05
CA GLY A 645 -38.83 30.43 27.00
C GLY A 645 -37.87 29.61 26.18
N THR A 646 -38.38 28.87 25.19
CA THR A 646 -37.57 28.04 24.27
C THR A 646 -37.59 28.72 22.90
N TYR A 647 -36.39 28.82 22.30
CA TYR A 647 -36.15 29.53 21.05
C TYR A 647 -35.32 28.63 20.13
N THR A 648 -35.65 28.63 18.84
CA THR A 648 -34.84 27.89 17.83
C THR A 648 -33.87 28.87 17.20
N ILE A 649 -32.57 28.61 17.38
CA ILE A 649 -31.49 29.35 16.74
C ILE A 649 -31.05 28.53 15.52
N THR A 650 -31.13 29.12 14.34
CA THR A 650 -30.65 28.52 13.10
C THR A 650 -29.24 29.02 12.82
N VAL A 651 -28.28 28.10 12.84
CA VAL A 651 -26.89 28.33 12.40
C VAL A 651 -26.81 28.02 10.91
N THR A 652 -26.28 28.94 10.14
CA THR A 652 -26.06 28.79 8.69
C THR A 652 -24.58 28.81 8.41
N GLY A 653 -24.09 27.76 7.70
CA GLY A 653 -22.75 27.69 7.14
C GLY A 653 -22.81 27.89 5.64
N SER A 654 -21.98 28.76 5.07
CA SER A 654 -21.91 29.06 3.64
C SER A 654 -20.47 29.03 3.14
N GLY A 655 -20.20 28.23 2.09
CA GLY A 655 -18.88 28.14 1.48
C GLY A 655 -18.96 27.45 0.09
N GLY A 656 -18.10 27.82 -0.86
CA GLY A 656 -18.07 27.23 -2.21
C GLY A 656 -19.39 27.29 -2.97
N GLY A 657 -20.27 28.29 -2.69
CA GLY A 657 -21.61 28.39 -3.29
C GLY A 657 -22.64 27.45 -2.65
N ILE A 658 -22.30 26.67 -1.64
CA ILE A 658 -23.17 25.73 -0.94
C ILE A 658 -23.55 26.32 0.42
N THR A 659 -24.79 26.04 0.87
CA THR A 659 -25.29 26.51 2.17
C THR A 659 -25.99 25.35 2.88
N HIS A 660 -25.60 25.13 4.16
CA HIS A 660 -26.24 24.19 5.05
C HIS A 660 -26.67 24.89 6.36
N THR A 661 -27.68 24.31 7.01
CA THR A 661 -28.18 24.84 8.29
C THR A 661 -28.19 23.74 9.35
N ALA A 662 -27.93 24.18 10.61
CA ALA A 662 -28.10 23.35 11.80
C ALA A 662 -28.89 24.16 12.83
N THR A 663 -29.67 23.50 13.69
CA THR A 663 -30.49 24.19 14.68
C THR A 663 -29.97 23.94 16.10
N ILE A 664 -30.05 24.99 16.94
CA ILE A 664 -29.79 24.89 18.36
C ILE A 664 -31.07 25.33 19.08
N THR A 665 -31.61 24.47 19.92
CA THR A 665 -32.75 24.82 20.80
C THR A 665 -32.19 25.52 22.06
N LEU A 666 -32.40 26.82 22.17
CA LEU A 666 -32.04 27.60 23.33
C LEU A 666 -33.20 27.66 24.31
N THR A 667 -33.03 27.15 25.52
CA THR A 667 -33.99 27.34 26.62
C THR A 667 -33.46 28.41 27.57
N VAL A 668 -34.13 29.57 27.63
CA VAL A 668 -33.82 30.64 28.57
C VAL A 668 -34.62 30.43 29.86
N THR A 669 -33.90 30.29 30.96
CA THR A 669 -34.48 30.07 32.30
C THR A 669 -34.30 31.28 33.21
N ALA A 670 -35.22 31.48 34.17
CA ALA A 670 -35.08 32.53 35.16
C ALA A 670 -33.82 32.31 36.03
N ALA A 671 -33.26 33.39 36.55
CA ALA A 671 -32.23 33.27 37.58
C ALA A 671 -32.80 32.53 38.79
N ALA A 672 -32.15 31.54 39.21
CA ALA A 672 -32.57 30.82 40.41
C ALA A 672 -32.39 31.69 41.64
N THR A 673 -33.32 31.53 42.61
CA THR A 673 -33.12 32.10 43.94
C THR A 673 -31.85 31.55 44.56
N PRO A 674 -31.08 32.37 45.30
CA PRO A 674 -29.90 31.86 46.01
C PRO A 674 -30.20 30.56 46.74
N ALA A 675 -29.55 29.51 46.34
CA ALA A 675 -29.70 28.19 46.95
C ALA A 675 -28.43 27.40 46.71
N PHE A 676 -28.27 26.40 47.53
CA PHE A 676 -27.29 25.36 47.20
C PHE A 676 -27.98 23.99 47.17
N THR A 677 -27.41 23.05 46.48
CA THR A 677 -27.78 21.62 46.54
C THR A 677 -26.68 20.86 47.24
N LEU A 678 -27.04 19.74 47.86
CA LEU A 678 -26.09 18.82 48.47
C LEU A 678 -26.28 17.43 47.85
N ALA A 679 -25.23 16.91 47.30
CA ALA A 679 -25.25 15.58 46.70
C ALA A 679 -24.06 14.75 47.19
N ALA A 680 -24.24 13.42 47.24
CA ALA A 680 -23.17 12.47 47.50
C ALA A 680 -22.96 11.60 46.24
N SER A 681 -21.70 11.36 45.87
CA SER A 681 -21.35 10.48 44.75
C SER A 681 -20.07 9.70 45.07
N PRO A 682 -20.17 8.39 45.05
CA PRO A 682 -21.37 7.54 44.89
C PRO A 682 -22.34 7.66 46.09
N THR A 683 -23.62 7.45 45.83
CA THR A 683 -24.66 7.38 46.89
C THR A 683 -24.65 6.06 47.63
N SER A 684 -23.87 5.11 47.15
CA SER A 684 -23.61 3.84 47.84
C SER A 684 -22.11 3.55 47.81
N VAL A 685 -21.58 3.13 48.93
CA VAL A 685 -20.20 2.81 49.12
C VAL A 685 -20.14 1.39 49.73
N SER A 686 -19.52 0.48 48.98
CA SER A 686 -19.24 -0.83 49.49
C SER A 686 -17.80 -0.88 50.04
N VAL A 687 -17.66 -1.23 51.31
CA VAL A 687 -16.34 -1.25 51.97
C VAL A 687 -16.10 -2.62 52.53
N VAL A 688 -14.98 -3.17 52.22
CA VAL A 688 -14.51 -4.40 52.86
C VAL A 688 -14.10 -4.10 54.29
N GLN A 689 -14.44 -4.93 55.20
CA GLN A 689 -14.04 -4.85 56.61
C GLN A 689 -12.53 -4.60 56.77
N GLY A 690 -12.15 -3.68 57.64
CA GLY A 690 -10.75 -3.25 57.83
C GLY A 690 -10.24 -2.21 56.84
N SER A 691 -11.08 -1.80 55.92
CA SER A 691 -10.75 -0.82 54.88
C SER A 691 -11.57 0.48 55.03
N SER A 692 -11.31 1.42 54.16
CA SER A 692 -12.11 2.65 54.12
C SER A 692 -12.67 2.86 52.71
N GLY A 693 -13.87 3.39 52.64
CA GLY A 693 -14.47 3.85 51.41
C GLY A 693 -14.75 5.34 51.47
N SER A 694 -15.02 5.92 50.36
CA SER A 694 -15.29 7.35 50.32
C SER A 694 -16.42 7.66 49.35
N SER A 695 -17.14 8.74 49.70
CA SER A 695 -18.07 9.42 48.79
C SER A 695 -17.66 10.84 48.71
N THR A 696 -17.73 11.44 47.54
CA THR A 696 -17.53 12.87 47.33
C THR A 696 -18.86 13.55 47.62
N ILE A 697 -18.86 14.44 48.61
CA ILE A 697 -19.97 15.34 48.87
C ILE A 697 -19.76 16.58 48.03
N THR A 698 -20.70 16.86 47.18
CA THR A 698 -20.67 18.01 46.28
C THR A 698 -21.76 18.97 46.66
N THR A 699 -21.42 20.23 46.83
CA THR A 699 -22.37 21.32 46.90
C THR A 699 -22.33 22.08 45.60
N ALA A 700 -23.47 22.35 45.03
CA ALA A 700 -23.60 23.22 43.88
C ALA A 700 -24.51 24.39 44.29
N VAL A 701 -24.02 25.57 44.05
CA VAL A 701 -24.77 26.81 44.34
C VAL A 701 -25.54 27.25 43.11
N SER A 702 -26.65 27.86 43.32
CA SER A 702 -27.47 28.45 42.28
C SER A 702 -28.02 29.80 42.73
N GLY A 703 -28.46 30.62 41.79
CA GLY A 703 -29.13 31.89 42.11
C GLY A 703 -28.28 32.89 42.86
N GLY A 704 -26.94 32.80 42.82
CA GLY A 704 -26.04 33.74 43.51
C GLY A 704 -25.84 33.44 45.01
N PHE A 705 -26.02 32.19 45.40
CA PHE A 705 -25.63 31.76 46.75
C PHE A 705 -24.11 31.97 46.97
N ASP A 706 -23.77 32.66 48.08
CA ASP A 706 -22.36 33.05 48.36
C ASP A 706 -21.99 32.88 49.83
N SER A 707 -22.26 31.70 50.37
CA SER A 707 -21.94 31.39 51.79
C SER A 707 -21.21 30.04 51.90
N ALA A 708 -20.37 29.92 52.92
CA ALA A 708 -19.75 28.62 53.22
C ALA A 708 -20.78 27.60 53.66
N VAL A 709 -20.58 26.33 53.30
CA VAL A 709 -21.45 25.21 53.68
C VAL A 709 -20.71 24.29 54.63
N ALA A 710 -21.10 24.24 55.90
CA ALA A 710 -20.56 23.32 56.89
C ALA A 710 -21.16 21.91 56.73
N LEU A 711 -20.38 20.87 56.88
CA LEU A 711 -20.76 19.47 56.68
C LEU A 711 -20.72 18.68 58.00
N THR A 712 -21.75 17.87 58.24
CA THR A 712 -21.79 16.89 59.34
C THR A 712 -22.40 15.58 58.87
N ALA A 713 -22.14 14.52 59.57
CA ALA A 713 -22.69 13.18 59.27
C ALA A 713 -23.32 12.52 60.50
N SER A 714 -24.39 11.76 60.30
CA SER A 714 -25.07 10.97 61.32
C SER A 714 -25.52 9.61 60.78
N GLY A 715 -25.88 8.68 61.63
CA GLY A 715 -26.35 7.35 61.22
C GLY A 715 -25.22 6.27 61.07
N GLN A 716 -24.01 6.57 61.50
CA GLN A 716 -22.90 5.60 61.49
C GLN A 716 -23.12 4.48 62.54
N PRO A 717 -22.97 3.20 62.14
CA PRO A 717 -22.99 2.12 63.10
C PRO A 717 -21.68 2.07 63.93
N THR A 718 -21.74 1.36 65.07
CA THR A 718 -20.53 1.13 65.86
C THR A 718 -19.38 0.54 64.99
N GLY A 719 -18.20 1.13 65.08
CA GLY A 719 -17.03 0.76 64.33
C GLY A 719 -16.87 1.48 63.01
N VAL A 720 -17.75 2.37 62.63
CA VAL A 720 -17.62 3.27 61.49
C VAL A 720 -17.39 4.73 61.91
N THR A 721 -16.30 5.32 61.38
CA THR A 721 -15.98 6.72 61.59
C THR A 721 -16.15 7.50 60.28
N ALA A 722 -16.95 8.53 60.27
CA ALA A 722 -17.15 9.43 59.14
C ALA A 722 -16.33 10.72 59.33
N THR A 723 -15.51 11.06 58.37
CA THR A 723 -14.70 12.27 58.37
C THR A 723 -14.86 13.04 57.05
N PHE A 724 -14.85 14.38 57.12
CA PHE A 724 -14.89 15.26 55.94
C PHE A 724 -13.55 15.96 55.75
N SER A 725 -13.12 16.04 54.51
CA SER A 725 -11.95 16.82 54.13
C SER A 725 -12.21 17.60 52.86
N PRO A 726 -12.44 18.95 52.98
CA PRO A 726 -12.58 19.79 54.17
C PRO A 726 -13.91 19.57 54.94
N THR A 727 -13.98 19.97 56.21
CA THR A 727 -15.20 19.91 57.04
C THR A 727 -16.23 20.98 56.71
N SER A 728 -15.84 22.02 55.93
CA SER A 728 -16.69 23.06 55.38
C SER A 728 -16.24 23.41 53.98
N ILE A 729 -17.16 23.56 53.04
CA ILE A 729 -16.93 24.08 51.70
C ILE A 729 -16.97 25.60 51.79
N ALA A 730 -15.85 26.25 51.48
CA ALA A 730 -15.69 27.72 51.59
C ALA A 730 -16.66 28.47 50.67
N ALA A 731 -16.97 29.75 51.01
CA ALA A 731 -17.70 30.61 50.11
C ALA A 731 -17.06 30.65 48.71
N PRO A 732 -17.87 30.65 47.65
CA PRO A 732 -19.32 30.83 47.62
C PRO A 732 -20.17 29.60 47.99
N GLY A 733 -19.60 28.54 48.54
CA GLY A 733 -20.32 27.37 48.97
C GLY A 733 -20.47 26.26 47.95
N SER A 734 -19.86 26.44 46.78
CA SER A 734 -19.76 25.42 45.74
C SER A 734 -18.43 24.71 45.81
N GLY A 735 -18.45 23.41 45.78
CA GLY A 735 -17.24 22.63 45.86
C GLY A 735 -17.49 21.21 46.32
N THR A 736 -16.40 20.57 46.67
CA THR A 736 -16.46 19.19 47.11
C THR A 736 -15.76 18.98 48.44
N SER A 737 -16.27 18.05 49.21
CA SER A 737 -15.61 17.49 50.37
C SER A 737 -15.60 15.98 50.31
N LYS A 738 -14.48 15.37 50.57
CA LYS A 738 -14.37 13.91 50.60
C LYS A 738 -14.90 13.43 51.96
N LEU A 739 -16.06 12.76 51.95
CA LEU A 739 -16.50 11.93 53.07
C LEU A 739 -15.72 10.62 53.02
N THR A 740 -14.97 10.34 54.06
CA THR A 740 -14.30 9.06 54.25
C THR A 740 -15.01 8.26 55.33
N LEU A 741 -15.41 7.05 55.03
CA LEU A 741 -16.03 6.08 55.93
C LEU A 741 -14.98 5.00 56.23
N ALA A 742 -14.34 5.13 57.37
CA ALA A 742 -13.40 4.12 57.86
C ALA A 742 -14.16 3.04 58.59
N VAL A 743 -14.06 1.81 58.11
CA VAL A 743 -14.76 0.63 58.64
C VAL A 743 -13.77 -0.22 59.40
N ALA A 744 -13.97 -0.39 60.69
CA ALA A 744 -13.14 -1.30 61.46
C ALA A 744 -13.32 -2.76 60.97
N SER A 745 -12.31 -3.56 61.14
CA SER A 745 -12.35 -5.01 60.78
C SER A 745 -13.42 -5.79 61.53
N THR A 746 -13.92 -5.23 62.64
CA THR A 746 -14.94 -5.81 63.50
C THR A 746 -16.35 -5.24 63.24
N THR A 747 -16.50 -4.30 62.32
CA THR A 747 -17.82 -3.74 61.98
C THR A 747 -18.70 -4.85 61.43
N THR A 748 -19.92 -4.95 61.85
CA THR A 748 -20.86 -5.96 61.36
C THR A 748 -21.13 -5.72 59.87
N ALA A 749 -21.06 -6.77 59.03
CA ALA A 749 -21.45 -6.70 57.63
C ALA A 749 -22.93 -6.39 57.51
N GLY A 750 -23.27 -5.48 56.64
CA GLY A 750 -24.65 -5.02 56.46
C GLY A 750 -24.70 -3.67 55.74
N THR A 751 -25.92 -3.18 55.50
CA THR A 751 -26.16 -1.90 54.85
C THR A 751 -26.65 -0.85 55.85
N TYR A 752 -26.00 0.30 55.86
CA TYR A 752 -26.23 1.40 56.79
C TYR A 752 -26.45 2.72 56.02
N THR A 753 -27.41 3.52 56.46
CA THR A 753 -27.66 4.84 55.84
C THR A 753 -26.89 5.92 56.60
N ILE A 754 -25.95 6.59 55.93
CA ILE A 754 -25.20 7.71 56.46
C ILE A 754 -25.87 8.97 55.94
N THR A 755 -26.38 9.83 56.80
CA THR A 755 -27.00 11.11 56.46
C THR A 755 -25.96 12.22 56.56
N VAL A 756 -25.63 12.83 55.43
CA VAL A 756 -24.77 14.03 55.38
C VAL A 756 -25.67 15.28 55.40
N THR A 757 -25.38 16.21 56.30
CA THR A 757 -26.09 17.48 56.44
C THR A 757 -25.14 18.62 56.09
N GLY A 758 -25.54 19.47 55.12
CA GLY A 758 -24.85 20.70 54.78
C GLY A 758 -25.69 21.94 55.22
N THR A 759 -25.07 22.89 55.91
CA THR A 759 -25.73 24.10 56.40
C THR A 759 -24.93 25.36 55.99
N GLY A 760 -25.54 26.27 55.28
CA GLY A 760 -24.90 27.53 54.84
C GLY A 760 -25.94 28.57 54.41
N GLY A 761 -25.67 29.86 54.65
CA GLY A 761 -26.57 30.97 54.25
C GLY A 761 -27.99 30.87 54.79
N GLY A 762 -28.19 30.21 55.95
CA GLY A 762 -29.50 29.94 56.53
C GLY A 762 -30.28 28.77 55.91
N ILE A 763 -29.72 28.11 54.91
CA ILE A 763 -30.30 26.99 54.19
C ILE A 763 -29.65 25.67 54.69
N THR A 764 -30.43 24.60 54.81
CA THR A 764 -29.95 23.28 55.20
C THR A 764 -30.46 22.27 54.19
N HIS A 765 -29.52 21.43 53.68
CA HIS A 765 -29.83 20.28 52.83
C HIS A 765 -29.20 19.03 53.41
N THR A 766 -29.82 17.89 53.08
CA THR A 766 -29.28 16.58 53.44
C THR A 766 -29.10 15.70 52.22
N ALA A 767 -28.09 14.86 52.26
CA ALA A 767 -27.84 13.78 51.28
C ALA A 767 -27.54 12.49 52.03
N THR A 768 -27.91 11.39 51.45
CA THR A 768 -27.66 10.06 52.07
C THR A 768 -26.64 9.28 51.31
N VAL A 769 -25.78 8.55 52.01
CA VAL A 769 -24.82 7.56 51.45
C VAL A 769 -25.13 6.22 52.08
N SER A 770 -25.47 5.24 51.25
CA SER A 770 -25.65 3.85 51.68
C SER A 770 -24.30 3.18 51.81
N LEU A 771 -23.89 2.86 53.01
CA LEU A 771 -22.66 2.10 53.28
C LEU A 771 -22.98 0.61 53.37
N THR A 772 -22.46 -0.17 52.46
CA THR A 772 -22.49 -1.62 52.54
C THR A 772 -21.14 -2.14 52.98
N VAL A 773 -21.09 -2.74 54.15
CA VAL A 773 -19.89 -3.40 54.70
C VAL A 773 -19.86 -4.83 54.20
N THR A 774 -18.82 -5.22 53.49
CA THR A 774 -18.65 -6.58 52.92
C THR A 774 -17.39 -7.25 53.46
N ALA A 775 -17.37 -8.55 53.37
CA ALA A 775 -16.15 -9.32 53.63
C ALA A 775 -15.15 -9.19 52.46
N ALA A 776 -13.87 -9.33 52.70
CA ALA A 776 -12.84 -9.08 51.71
C ALA A 776 -12.83 -10.16 50.59
N THR A 777 -12.83 -9.74 49.32
CA THR A 777 -12.72 -10.59 48.11
C THR A 777 -11.63 -10.11 47.14
N ALA A 778 -11.13 -11.02 46.34
CA ALA A 778 -10.01 -10.76 45.43
C ALA A 778 -10.43 -10.08 44.10
N GLY A 779 -9.60 -9.22 43.57
CA GLY A 779 -9.85 -8.47 42.31
C GLY A 779 -9.65 -9.24 41.00
N THR A 780 -10.12 -8.69 39.89
CA THR A 780 -10.08 -9.30 38.55
C THR A 780 -9.72 -8.27 37.47
N PHE A 781 -9.52 -8.72 36.21
CA PHE A 781 -9.23 -7.84 35.09
C PHE A 781 -10.05 -8.23 33.83
N THR A 782 -10.07 -7.34 32.83
CA THR A 782 -10.61 -7.58 31.48
C THR A 782 -9.56 -7.24 30.41
N ILE A 783 -9.74 -7.79 29.20
CA ILE A 783 -8.86 -7.57 28.06
C ILE A 783 -9.67 -7.19 26.80
N SER A 784 -9.16 -6.23 26.02
CA SER A 784 -9.72 -5.86 24.73
C SER A 784 -8.62 -5.53 23.73
N VAL A 785 -8.95 -5.53 22.44
CA VAL A 785 -8.05 -5.14 21.35
C VAL A 785 -8.73 -4.14 20.42
N SER A 786 -7.99 -3.16 19.95
CA SER A 786 -8.46 -2.15 18.98
C SER A 786 -7.39 -1.90 17.91
N PRO A 787 -7.78 -1.98 16.62
CA PRO A 787 -9.08 -2.38 16.12
C PRO A 787 -9.36 -3.89 16.35
N THR A 788 -10.61 -4.28 16.34
CA THR A 788 -11.02 -5.70 16.48
C THR A 788 -10.90 -6.49 15.17
N SER A 789 -10.67 -5.79 14.07
CA SER A 789 -10.39 -6.37 12.76
C SER A 789 -9.48 -5.46 11.94
N GLY A 790 -8.66 -6.06 11.09
CA GLY A 790 -7.73 -5.33 10.23
C GLY A 790 -7.16 -6.24 9.14
N TYR A 791 -6.46 -5.65 8.19
CA TYR A 791 -5.77 -6.39 7.14
C TYR A 791 -4.37 -5.81 6.91
N LEU A 792 -3.50 -6.66 6.40
CA LEU A 792 -2.16 -6.28 5.93
C LEU A 792 -1.87 -7.03 4.64
N ASP A 793 -1.20 -6.36 3.73
CA ASP A 793 -0.70 -6.98 2.52
C ASP A 793 0.63 -7.68 2.81
N ARG A 794 0.99 -8.62 1.98
CA ARG A 794 2.24 -9.36 2.14
C ARG A 794 3.47 -8.46 2.09
N GLY A 795 4.37 -8.66 3.02
CA GLY A 795 5.57 -7.84 3.22
C GLY A 795 5.36 -6.62 4.10
N GLN A 796 4.19 -6.47 4.67
CA GLN A 796 3.84 -5.32 5.50
C GLN A 796 3.76 -5.65 6.99
N SER A 797 3.80 -4.60 7.81
CA SER A 797 3.56 -4.68 9.26
C SER A 797 2.54 -3.63 9.67
N GLY A 798 1.75 -3.97 10.66
CA GLY A 798 0.79 -3.08 11.28
C GLY A 798 0.60 -3.42 12.75
N TYR A 799 -0.05 -2.57 13.48
CA TYR A 799 -0.27 -2.77 14.91
C TYR A 799 -1.71 -2.50 15.34
N GLY A 800 -2.08 -3.15 16.43
CA GLY A 800 -3.29 -2.87 17.21
C GLY A 800 -2.92 -2.67 18.66
N VAL A 801 -3.78 -2.02 19.41
CA VAL A 801 -3.56 -1.78 20.84
C VAL A 801 -4.38 -2.76 21.66
N VAL A 802 -3.71 -3.52 22.50
CA VAL A 802 -4.33 -4.38 23.52
C VAL A 802 -4.43 -3.61 24.83
N THR A 803 -5.62 -3.60 25.41
CA THR A 803 -5.89 -2.89 26.66
C THR A 803 -6.27 -3.88 27.74
N ILE A 804 -5.59 -3.81 28.87
CA ILE A 804 -5.96 -4.47 30.12
C ILE A 804 -6.63 -3.45 31.03
N THR A 805 -7.77 -3.83 31.57
CA THR A 805 -8.47 -3.04 32.59
C THR A 805 -8.66 -3.89 33.81
N GLY A 806 -7.91 -3.61 34.87
CA GLY A 806 -8.04 -4.23 36.17
C GLY A 806 -9.24 -3.69 36.95
N SER A 807 -9.86 -4.53 37.78
CA SER A 807 -10.98 -4.17 38.62
C SER A 807 -10.89 -4.85 39.99
N GLY A 808 -11.58 -4.32 41.00
CA GLY A 808 -11.63 -4.86 42.34
C GLY A 808 -10.27 -4.82 43.09
N GLY A 809 -9.43 -3.79 42.79
CA GLY A 809 -8.10 -3.67 43.39
C GLY A 809 -7.06 -4.60 42.76
N PHE A 810 -7.32 -5.06 41.55
CA PHE A 810 -6.38 -5.86 40.78
C PHE A 810 -5.17 -5.01 40.37
N ASP A 811 -4.00 -5.32 40.86
CA ASP A 811 -2.72 -4.67 40.61
C ASP A 811 -1.61 -5.63 40.18
N SER A 812 -1.99 -6.87 39.89
CA SER A 812 -1.06 -7.91 39.49
C SER A 812 -0.67 -7.80 38.01
N ALA A 813 0.47 -8.40 37.65
CA ALA A 813 0.93 -8.44 36.29
C ALA A 813 0.07 -9.41 35.45
N VAL A 814 -0.34 -8.95 34.25
CA VAL A 814 -1.06 -9.73 33.23
C VAL A 814 -0.11 -9.98 32.07
N ALA A 815 0.32 -11.19 31.87
CA ALA A 815 1.14 -11.60 30.72
C ALA A 815 0.26 -11.75 29.50
N LEU A 816 0.73 -11.24 28.34
CA LEU A 816 0.03 -11.27 27.07
C LEU A 816 0.56 -12.38 26.17
N SER A 817 -0.34 -13.06 25.47
CA SER A 817 0.00 -14.05 24.46
C SER A 817 -1.01 -14.02 23.32
N ALA A 818 -0.63 -14.51 22.17
CA ALA A 818 -1.52 -14.60 21.01
C ALA A 818 -1.42 -15.98 20.36
N THR A 819 -2.56 -16.49 19.92
CA THR A 819 -2.69 -17.75 19.18
C THR A 819 -3.53 -17.53 17.92
N GLY A 820 -3.42 -18.45 16.97
CA GLY A 820 -4.14 -18.31 15.69
C GLY A 820 -3.40 -17.45 14.66
N ILE A 821 -2.16 -17.05 14.92
CA ILE A 821 -1.32 -16.33 13.98
C ILE A 821 -0.92 -17.31 12.87
N PRO A 822 -1.25 -17.01 11.60
CA PRO A 822 -0.99 -17.93 10.50
C PRO A 822 0.51 -18.04 10.17
N SER A 823 0.87 -19.13 9.51
CA SER A 823 2.23 -19.34 9.04
C SER A 823 2.71 -18.16 8.17
N GLY A 824 3.92 -17.71 8.42
CA GLY A 824 4.47 -16.54 7.70
C GLY A 824 4.01 -15.18 8.22
N VAL A 825 3.27 -15.15 9.30
CA VAL A 825 2.99 -13.94 10.08
C VAL A 825 3.67 -14.06 11.44
N THR A 826 4.27 -12.98 11.90
CA THR A 826 4.81 -12.88 13.27
C THR A 826 4.03 -11.84 14.06
N GLY A 827 3.78 -12.13 15.31
CA GLY A 827 3.10 -11.23 16.24
C GLY A 827 3.97 -10.97 17.47
N SER A 828 4.01 -9.74 17.93
CA SER A 828 4.73 -9.37 19.16
C SER A 828 3.99 -8.31 19.95
N PHE A 829 4.12 -8.37 21.26
CA PHE A 829 3.58 -7.38 22.20
C PHE A 829 4.67 -6.48 22.73
N SER A 830 4.37 -5.21 22.88
CA SER A 830 5.25 -4.24 23.52
C SER A 830 4.44 -3.29 24.41
N PRO A 831 4.50 -3.45 25.73
CA PRO A 831 5.18 -4.48 26.52
C PRO A 831 4.48 -5.87 26.49
N THR A 832 5.20 -6.93 26.81
CA THR A 832 4.66 -8.31 26.85
C THR A 832 3.82 -8.61 28.10
N SER A 833 3.83 -7.71 29.08
CA SER A 833 3.06 -7.80 30.33
C SER A 833 2.63 -6.42 30.81
N ILE A 834 1.45 -6.32 31.37
CA ILE A 834 0.86 -5.09 31.92
C ILE A 834 0.51 -5.32 33.40
N THR A 835 0.95 -4.43 34.27
CA THR A 835 0.62 -4.50 35.70
C THR A 835 -0.62 -3.64 35.97
N GLY A 836 -1.63 -4.24 36.57
CA GLY A 836 -2.91 -3.58 36.87
C GLY A 836 -3.71 -3.27 35.59
N SER A 837 -3.70 -2.00 35.16
CA SER A 837 -4.35 -1.54 33.93
C SER A 837 -3.36 -0.84 33.02
N GLY A 838 -3.53 -0.96 31.72
CA GLY A 838 -2.65 -0.32 30.74
C GLY A 838 -2.84 -0.90 29.34
N THR A 839 -1.93 -0.53 28.45
CA THR A 839 -1.97 -0.93 27.05
C THR A 839 -0.67 -1.57 26.59
N SER A 840 -0.76 -2.39 25.57
CA SER A 840 0.37 -2.98 24.86
C SER A 840 0.11 -2.93 23.37
N ASP A 841 1.09 -2.51 22.59
CA ASP A 841 1.01 -2.58 21.15
C ASP A 841 1.22 -4.01 20.68
N PHE A 842 0.26 -4.53 19.93
CA PHE A 842 0.35 -5.83 19.28
C PHE A 842 0.69 -5.65 17.81
N THR A 843 1.94 -5.88 17.46
CA THR A 843 2.45 -5.73 16.09
C THR A 843 2.36 -7.05 15.34
N LEU A 844 1.77 -7.03 14.16
CA LEU A 844 1.78 -8.14 13.21
C LEU A 844 2.64 -7.77 12.01
N SER A 845 3.53 -8.68 11.63
CA SER A 845 4.39 -8.56 10.44
C SER A 845 4.15 -9.73 9.52
N VAL A 846 3.77 -9.42 8.30
CA VAL A 846 3.37 -10.42 7.30
C VAL A 846 4.52 -10.64 6.32
N SER A 847 5.04 -11.84 6.26
CA SER A 847 6.06 -12.18 5.27
C SER A 847 5.48 -12.20 3.86
N ARG A 848 6.33 -12.04 2.85
CA ARG A 848 5.93 -12.09 1.43
C ARG A 848 5.29 -13.42 1.01
N ASN A 849 5.48 -14.45 1.80
CA ASN A 849 5.02 -15.82 1.54
C ASN A 849 3.84 -16.25 2.42
N ALA A 850 3.36 -15.37 3.29
CA ALA A 850 2.26 -15.71 4.17
C ALA A 850 0.99 -16.08 3.35
N PRO A 851 0.24 -17.11 3.75
CA PRO A 851 -1.00 -17.47 3.06
C PRO A 851 -2.03 -16.35 3.19
N THR A 852 -2.73 -16.02 2.09
CA THR A 852 -3.84 -15.07 2.15
C THR A 852 -5.05 -15.71 2.83
N GLY A 853 -5.79 -14.94 3.59
CA GLY A 853 -6.96 -15.46 4.31
C GLY A 853 -7.39 -14.53 5.44
N THR A 854 -8.50 -14.88 6.06
CA THR A 854 -8.97 -14.23 7.28
C THR A 854 -8.72 -15.16 8.46
N TYR A 855 -8.03 -14.66 9.47
CA TYR A 855 -7.57 -15.43 10.61
C TYR A 855 -8.06 -14.79 11.90
N PRO A 856 -8.77 -15.55 12.75
CA PRO A 856 -9.05 -15.08 14.10
C PRO A 856 -7.78 -15.28 14.96
N ILE A 857 -7.20 -14.18 15.38
CA ILE A 857 -6.08 -14.19 16.33
C ILE A 857 -6.66 -13.99 17.73
N THR A 858 -6.53 -14.98 18.56
CA THR A 858 -6.95 -14.90 19.98
C THR A 858 -5.81 -14.35 20.82
N ILE A 859 -6.05 -13.20 21.42
CA ILE A 859 -5.13 -12.54 22.36
C ILE A 859 -5.61 -12.85 23.78
N THR A 860 -4.73 -13.41 24.58
CA THR A 860 -5.02 -13.83 25.95
C THR A 860 -4.12 -13.10 26.93
N GLY A 861 -4.74 -12.54 27.95
CA GLY A 861 -4.08 -12.02 29.13
C GLY A 861 -4.22 -12.99 30.29
N THR A 862 -3.12 -13.31 31.00
CA THR A 862 -3.09 -14.25 32.10
C THR A 862 -2.42 -13.64 33.33
N SER A 863 -3.09 -13.75 34.49
CA SER A 863 -2.54 -13.36 35.78
C SER A 863 -2.87 -14.43 36.84
N GLY A 864 -1.86 -15.16 37.27
CA GLY A 864 -2.04 -16.35 38.14
C GLY A 864 -2.92 -17.40 37.47
N SER A 865 -4.02 -17.77 38.09
CA SER A 865 -5.00 -18.72 37.56
C SER A 865 -6.12 -18.07 36.73
N THR A 866 -6.16 -16.74 36.65
CA THR A 866 -7.20 -16.00 35.93
C THR A 866 -6.72 -15.65 34.51
N SER A 867 -7.51 -16.01 33.52
CA SER A 867 -7.23 -15.68 32.11
C SER A 867 -8.47 -15.12 31.44
N HIS A 868 -8.28 -14.07 30.64
CA HIS A 868 -9.30 -13.50 29.78
C HIS A 868 -8.75 -13.35 28.36
N SER A 869 -9.62 -13.44 27.37
CA SER A 869 -9.22 -13.39 25.98
C SER A 869 -10.10 -12.46 25.16
N THR A 870 -9.51 -11.90 24.10
CA THR A 870 -10.20 -11.14 23.06
C THR A 870 -9.75 -11.64 21.68
N VAL A 871 -10.51 -11.35 20.65
CA VAL A 871 -10.21 -11.83 19.29
C VAL A 871 -10.01 -10.64 18.35
N LEU A 872 -8.92 -10.67 17.60
CA LEU A 872 -8.65 -9.80 16.47
C LEU A 872 -8.89 -10.59 15.18
N THR A 873 -9.83 -10.13 14.34
CA THR A 873 -10.04 -10.70 13.00
C THR A 873 -9.04 -10.10 12.03
N PHE A 874 -8.03 -10.87 11.68
CA PHE A 874 -6.92 -10.40 10.87
C PHE A 874 -6.95 -10.99 9.46
N GLN A 875 -6.87 -10.14 8.42
CA GLN A 875 -6.84 -10.56 7.04
C GLN A 875 -5.46 -10.33 6.41
N VAL A 876 -4.92 -11.37 5.82
CA VAL A 876 -3.72 -11.31 4.98
C VAL A 876 -4.15 -11.21 3.51
N ARG A 877 -3.72 -10.17 2.81
CA ARG A 877 -4.05 -9.91 1.41
C ARG A 877 -2.81 -10.03 0.51
N ARG A 878 -3.01 -9.98 -0.79
CA ARG A 878 -1.93 -10.10 -1.79
C ARG A 878 -1.04 -8.88 -1.86
#